data_122b5dc54fadb36899ead828da48cbd8
#
_entry.id   122b5dc54fadb36899ead828da48cbd8
#
_cell.length_a   1.000
_cell.length_b   1.000
_cell.length_c   1.000
_cell.angle_alpha   90.00
_cell.angle_beta   90.00
_cell.angle_gamma   90.00
#
_symmetry.space_group_name_H-M   'P 1'
#
loop_
_entity.id
_entity.type
_entity.pdbx_description
1 polymer ?
#
loop_
_entity_poly.entity_id
_entity_poly.type
_entity_poly.pdbx_seq_one_letter_code
_entity_poly.pdbx_strand_id
1 'polypeptide(L)'
;MRMPTPTARSRALTSRFGLVAGEDPNESRDKIQAGVAEVVKAQQVPEVAHLIAHLLRVPFDDSPVVTPLLESPQRLEARLFMALKRFLAAEAERHPVVVVIENLELCQQDTINFLHYLAAGLRESRVVLLGTATPNLFERHPAFGDGELPPVRIELGALSAGEAEDLLRELCRSLHEVPVQLLAHAKTLGGSPRAIHELVRLLLESDVIVREGVIWRVDQSALSGLKLPASYDEVVAARLRVMETTERRVLEMAAVVGETSWLDAILAVERFGQRPADPDGPTLSQIAASGDHSRIAVVAAIGKLIEREWLSEVPQSSIAGERELRIANPNLWALVYKTMDESKRRSHHAAVARWLELHPEGRSPSAQEEVARHLALAGESREAATRYRRSAEAARSQFANETAIRLFDRALACIGDTDLAARIHIWHDLGSVYELIGDFEAALGAFERMLRLSWVAARKTKAAVAFKPMGRVWRRKGDLKLALEYLERGLELFRGANDARGIAGSLDDIGKSLHMLGRYDEAHVKITEALTRRGKSGDKRAIATSLSRLGDVQQDRGQYESALNCHQEAFDLRKASGDRWGQIVSQNALASLSFELGEYAEARAGWLSALAEAEGIGALPLSALILTNLGEVALIENKLDEARSRLENALEIIEDIEDRGLESEVCRHLATLEKQQGHTLEAKELGERALAVAKKAGLREKEAQAYLTLGDVLSASMYDAADDDDASDSKASMAPAAVAFTRAIEIVKSIRNEAAHGKALFAFGRYKAEVGQISDGKDMLRDAIMVFSKLGLGRPAEEATKLLASLA
;
A
#
# COMPACT_ATOMS: atom_id res chain seq x y z
N MET A 1 3.97 -0.47 -7.10
CA MET A 1 4.70 -1.38 -6.21
C MET A 1 6.18 -1.02 -6.22
N ARG A 2 6.69 -0.46 -5.15
CA ARG A 2 8.13 -0.31 -4.99
C ARG A 2 8.66 -1.62 -4.46
N MET A 3 9.29 -2.41 -5.32
CA MET A 3 10.31 -3.32 -4.82
C MET A 3 11.30 -2.49 -3.99
N PRO A 4 11.67 -2.92 -2.79
CA PRO A 4 12.68 -2.21 -2.00
C PRO A 4 13.91 -1.98 -2.87
N THR A 5 14.51 -0.81 -2.70
CA THR A 5 15.74 -0.39 -3.40
C THR A 5 16.72 -1.54 -3.57
N PRO A 6 17.30 -1.75 -4.75
CA PRO A 6 18.02 -2.99 -5.13
C PRO A 6 19.34 -3.25 -4.42
N THR A 7 19.58 -2.67 -3.25
CA THR A 7 20.94 -2.50 -2.72
C THR A 7 21.57 -3.70 -2.04
N ALA A 8 20.80 -4.62 -1.44
CA ALA A 8 21.42 -5.79 -0.79
C ALA A 8 21.17 -7.10 -1.56
N ARG A 9 19.94 -7.32 -2.06
CA ARG A 9 19.57 -8.55 -2.80
C ARG A 9 20.24 -8.65 -4.17
N SER A 10 20.52 -7.52 -4.83
CA SER A 10 21.07 -7.51 -6.18
C SER A 10 22.58 -7.80 -6.23
N ARG A 11 23.37 -7.32 -5.27
CA ARG A 11 24.84 -7.46 -5.31
C ARG A 11 25.31 -8.92 -5.29
N ALA A 12 24.75 -9.74 -4.39
CA ALA A 12 25.12 -11.14 -4.30
C ALA A 12 24.79 -11.89 -5.60
N LEU A 13 23.59 -11.68 -6.14
CA LEU A 13 23.16 -12.30 -7.39
C LEU A 13 23.91 -11.75 -8.60
N THR A 14 24.13 -10.44 -8.67
CA THR A 14 24.93 -9.79 -9.74
C THR A 14 26.34 -10.37 -9.79
N SER A 15 26.98 -10.53 -8.61
CA SER A 15 28.29 -11.15 -8.50
C SER A 15 28.24 -12.64 -8.88
N ARG A 16 27.22 -13.40 -8.41
CA ARG A 16 27.06 -14.83 -8.73
C ARG A 16 26.94 -15.09 -10.24
N PHE A 17 26.21 -14.22 -10.95
CA PHE A 17 26.04 -14.34 -12.40
C PHE A 17 27.12 -13.61 -13.22
N GLY A 18 28.09 -12.96 -12.59
CA GLY A 18 29.17 -12.22 -13.26
C GLY A 18 28.66 -11.08 -14.15
N LEU A 19 27.58 -10.39 -13.70
CA LEU A 19 27.01 -9.26 -14.45
C LEU A 19 27.85 -8.01 -14.26
N VAL A 20 28.08 -7.28 -15.37
CA VAL A 20 28.88 -6.05 -15.39
C VAL A 20 27.99 -4.86 -15.73
N ALA A 21 28.22 -3.72 -15.06
CA ALA A 21 27.47 -2.49 -15.35
C ALA A 21 27.66 -2.02 -16.80
N GLY A 22 26.54 -1.76 -17.50
CA GLY A 22 26.58 -1.31 -18.90
C GLY A 22 26.73 -2.41 -19.95
N GLU A 23 26.64 -3.67 -19.53
CA GLU A 23 26.63 -4.84 -20.41
C GLU A 23 25.34 -4.90 -21.26
N ASP A 24 25.41 -5.54 -22.44
CA ASP A 24 24.21 -5.77 -23.27
C ASP A 24 23.17 -6.58 -22.46
N PRO A 25 21.90 -6.12 -22.40
CA PRO A 25 20.85 -6.85 -21.71
C PRO A 25 20.70 -8.31 -22.15
N ASN A 26 20.95 -8.63 -23.41
CA ASN A 26 20.88 -10.01 -23.90
C ASN A 26 22.02 -10.86 -23.31
N GLU A 27 23.24 -10.33 -23.25
CA GLU A 27 24.38 -11.01 -22.66
C GLU A 27 24.16 -11.28 -21.15
N SER A 28 23.58 -10.30 -20.45
CA SER A 28 23.18 -10.44 -19.05
C SER A 28 22.09 -11.50 -18.86
N ARG A 29 21.10 -11.58 -19.75
CA ARG A 29 20.04 -12.61 -19.75
C ARG A 29 20.62 -14.00 -19.94
N ASP A 30 21.54 -14.17 -20.90
CA ASP A 30 22.20 -15.45 -21.19
C ASP A 30 23.03 -15.92 -19.97
N LYS A 31 23.75 -15.02 -19.32
CA LYS A 31 24.52 -15.33 -18.10
C LYS A 31 23.61 -15.79 -16.95
N ILE A 32 22.48 -15.09 -16.75
CA ILE A 32 21.51 -15.50 -15.70
C ILE A 32 20.91 -16.85 -16.04
N GLN A 33 20.49 -17.08 -17.28
CA GLN A 33 19.90 -18.34 -17.69
C GLN A 33 20.89 -19.50 -17.57
N ALA A 34 22.12 -19.31 -18.00
CA ALA A 34 23.20 -20.29 -17.86
C ALA A 34 23.49 -20.60 -16.39
N GLY A 35 23.68 -19.57 -15.56
CA GLY A 35 23.97 -19.74 -14.13
C GLY A 35 22.83 -20.40 -13.35
N VAL A 36 21.57 -20.16 -13.71
CA VAL A 36 20.42 -20.88 -13.14
C VAL A 36 20.38 -22.33 -13.63
N ALA A 37 20.65 -22.58 -14.92
CA ALA A 37 20.67 -23.92 -15.51
C ALA A 37 21.76 -24.82 -14.92
N GLU A 38 22.82 -24.25 -14.38
CA GLU A 38 23.86 -25.01 -13.67
C GLU A 38 23.34 -25.77 -12.44
N VAL A 39 22.37 -25.19 -11.72
CA VAL A 39 21.97 -25.65 -10.38
C VAL A 39 20.53 -26.11 -10.31
N VAL A 40 19.62 -25.52 -11.10
CA VAL A 40 18.19 -25.79 -11.07
C VAL A 40 17.81 -26.84 -12.11
N LYS A 41 16.80 -27.66 -11.81
CA LYS A 41 16.29 -28.68 -12.75
C LYS A 41 15.80 -28.05 -14.04
N ALA A 42 16.11 -28.66 -15.19
CA ALA A 42 15.86 -28.12 -16.53
C ALA A 42 14.41 -27.59 -16.74
N GLN A 43 13.40 -28.27 -16.19
CA GLN A 43 11.99 -27.86 -16.28
C GLN A 43 11.67 -26.56 -15.53
N GLN A 44 12.46 -26.16 -14.55
CA GLN A 44 12.25 -25.00 -13.70
C GLN A 44 13.14 -23.81 -14.09
N VAL A 45 14.10 -24.03 -14.98
CA VAL A 45 15.07 -23.00 -15.40
C VAL A 45 14.38 -21.76 -15.97
N PRO A 46 13.41 -21.86 -16.90
CA PRO A 46 12.78 -20.65 -17.46
C PRO A 46 12.06 -19.83 -16.38
N GLU A 47 11.32 -20.49 -15.46
CA GLU A 47 10.61 -19.79 -14.37
C GLU A 47 11.61 -19.05 -13.48
N VAL A 48 12.61 -19.74 -12.96
CA VAL A 48 13.57 -19.18 -12.01
C VAL A 48 14.43 -18.10 -12.66
N ALA A 49 14.92 -18.33 -13.88
CA ALA A 49 15.78 -17.37 -14.60
C ALA A 49 15.02 -16.06 -14.93
N HIS A 50 13.78 -16.17 -15.43
CA HIS A 50 12.98 -14.99 -15.77
C HIS A 50 12.61 -14.16 -14.52
N LEU A 51 12.28 -14.80 -13.40
CA LEU A 51 11.98 -14.11 -12.15
C LEU A 51 13.22 -13.45 -11.53
N ILE A 52 14.37 -14.13 -11.53
CA ILE A 52 15.65 -13.57 -11.06
C ILE A 52 16.09 -12.39 -11.96
N ALA A 53 15.98 -12.53 -13.27
CA ALA A 53 16.30 -11.47 -14.20
C ALA A 53 15.41 -10.23 -13.99
N HIS A 54 14.11 -10.45 -13.74
CA HIS A 54 13.19 -9.37 -13.38
C HIS A 54 13.63 -8.67 -12.08
N LEU A 55 14.02 -9.43 -11.04
CA LEU A 55 14.54 -8.88 -9.79
C LEU A 55 15.80 -8.04 -10.01
N LEU A 56 16.68 -8.47 -10.93
CA LEU A 56 17.93 -7.79 -11.27
C LEU A 56 17.74 -6.63 -12.28
N ARG A 57 16.51 -6.34 -12.69
CA ARG A 57 16.17 -5.31 -13.69
C ARG A 57 16.75 -5.56 -15.09
N VAL A 58 16.91 -6.81 -15.43
CA VAL A 58 17.29 -7.30 -16.76
C VAL A 58 16.16 -8.20 -17.31
N PRO A 59 14.91 -7.70 -17.41
CA PRO A 59 13.77 -8.54 -17.74
C PRO A 59 13.90 -9.11 -19.15
N PHE A 60 13.39 -10.34 -19.34
CA PHE A 60 13.19 -10.90 -20.66
C PHE A 60 12.00 -10.21 -21.34
N ASP A 61 12.18 -9.80 -22.60
CA ASP A 61 11.10 -9.21 -23.37
C ASP A 61 10.01 -10.28 -23.59
N ASP A 62 8.74 -9.91 -23.43
CA ASP A 62 7.57 -10.82 -23.55
C ASP A 62 7.68 -12.13 -22.75
N SER A 63 8.20 -12.04 -21.55
CA SER A 63 8.37 -13.20 -20.65
C SER A 63 7.02 -13.89 -20.38
N PRO A 64 6.83 -15.15 -20.79
CA PRO A 64 5.59 -15.89 -20.51
C PRO A 64 5.39 -16.18 -19.02
N VAL A 65 6.41 -15.98 -18.20
CA VAL A 65 6.41 -16.19 -16.75
C VAL A 65 6.08 -14.90 -16.00
N VAL A 66 6.76 -13.79 -16.37
CA VAL A 66 6.69 -12.53 -15.62
C VAL A 66 5.53 -11.65 -16.13
N THR A 67 5.32 -11.60 -17.46
CA THR A 67 4.28 -10.74 -18.04
C THR A 67 2.89 -10.95 -17.45
N PRO A 68 2.40 -12.19 -17.25
CA PRO A 68 1.12 -12.42 -16.60
C PRO A 68 1.07 -12.05 -15.10
N LEU A 69 2.24 -11.98 -14.44
CA LEU A 69 2.37 -11.67 -13.03
C LEU A 69 2.51 -10.16 -12.75
N LEU A 70 2.82 -9.35 -13.77
CA LEU A 70 2.96 -7.90 -13.62
C LEU A 70 1.64 -7.23 -13.22
N GLU A 71 0.52 -7.86 -13.52
CA GLU A 71 -0.82 -7.38 -13.16
C GLU A 71 -1.18 -7.68 -11.70
N SER A 72 -0.48 -8.63 -11.04
CA SER A 72 -0.67 -9.00 -9.64
C SER A 72 0.66 -8.94 -8.88
N PRO A 73 0.99 -7.81 -8.27
CA PRO A 73 2.23 -7.60 -7.54
C PRO A 73 2.52 -8.63 -6.45
N GLN A 74 1.52 -9.10 -5.74
CA GLN A 74 1.68 -10.08 -4.66
C GLN A 74 1.96 -11.47 -5.22
N ARG A 75 1.30 -11.88 -6.30
CA ARG A 75 1.64 -13.12 -7.01
C ARG A 75 3.07 -13.08 -7.55
N LEU A 76 3.48 -11.93 -8.08
CA LEU A 76 4.86 -11.73 -8.51
C LEU A 76 5.83 -11.85 -7.35
N GLU A 77 5.52 -11.25 -6.20
CA GLU A 77 6.35 -11.32 -4.99
C GLU A 77 6.44 -12.75 -4.46
N ALA A 78 5.33 -13.44 -4.30
CA ALA A 78 5.29 -14.83 -3.87
C ALA A 78 6.10 -15.74 -4.82
N ARG A 79 5.96 -15.54 -6.13
CA ARG A 79 6.74 -16.29 -7.13
C ARG A 79 8.23 -15.96 -7.07
N LEU A 80 8.60 -14.69 -6.85
CA LEU A 80 9.98 -14.28 -6.64
C LEU A 80 10.58 -14.94 -5.38
N PHE A 81 9.81 -14.99 -4.29
CA PHE A 81 10.22 -15.67 -3.05
C PHE A 81 10.46 -17.16 -3.28
N MET A 82 9.54 -17.81 -4.00
CA MET A 82 9.69 -19.23 -4.35
C MET A 82 10.88 -19.47 -5.27
N ALA A 83 11.10 -18.63 -6.27
CA ALA A 83 12.22 -18.76 -7.21
C ALA A 83 13.58 -18.60 -6.50
N LEU A 84 13.71 -17.59 -5.64
CA LEU A 84 14.92 -17.36 -4.85
C LEU A 84 15.18 -18.50 -3.86
N LYS A 85 14.15 -18.98 -3.16
CA LYS A 85 14.25 -20.14 -2.28
C LYS A 85 14.75 -21.37 -3.03
N ARG A 86 14.15 -21.69 -4.19
CA ARG A 86 14.57 -22.82 -5.04
C ARG A 86 16.01 -22.69 -5.50
N PHE A 87 16.40 -21.49 -5.94
CA PHE A 87 17.75 -21.22 -6.40
C PHE A 87 18.78 -21.41 -5.26
N LEU A 88 18.53 -20.82 -4.08
CA LEU A 88 19.41 -20.95 -2.92
C LEU A 88 19.49 -22.41 -2.39
N ALA A 89 18.38 -23.14 -2.40
CA ALA A 89 18.37 -24.54 -2.05
C ALA A 89 19.21 -25.39 -3.01
N ALA A 90 19.07 -25.16 -4.32
CA ALA A 90 19.85 -25.86 -5.34
C ALA A 90 21.35 -25.52 -5.29
N GLU A 91 21.72 -24.27 -5.04
CA GLU A 91 23.12 -23.88 -4.78
C GLU A 91 23.68 -24.59 -3.54
N ALA A 92 22.86 -24.67 -2.48
CA ALA A 92 23.27 -25.31 -1.22
C ALA A 92 23.44 -26.82 -1.32
N GLU A 93 22.90 -27.49 -2.32
CA GLU A 93 23.21 -28.91 -2.62
C GLU A 93 24.65 -29.08 -3.09
N ARG A 94 25.20 -28.07 -3.77
CA ARG A 94 26.58 -28.11 -4.30
C ARG A 94 27.60 -27.60 -3.29
N HIS A 95 27.37 -26.44 -2.72
CA HIS A 95 28.25 -25.75 -1.79
C HIS A 95 27.44 -25.11 -0.65
N PRO A 96 27.98 -25.09 0.60
CA PRO A 96 27.35 -24.30 1.67
C PRO A 96 27.20 -22.84 1.26
N VAL A 97 26.00 -22.26 1.46
CA VAL A 97 25.67 -20.89 1.10
C VAL A 97 25.56 -20.04 2.38
N VAL A 98 26.24 -18.91 2.40
CA VAL A 98 26.10 -17.91 3.46
C VAL A 98 25.54 -16.64 2.84
N VAL A 99 24.36 -16.22 3.28
CA VAL A 99 23.74 -14.97 2.87
C VAL A 99 23.95 -13.95 3.98
N VAL A 100 24.69 -12.89 3.71
CA VAL A 100 24.95 -11.80 4.66
C VAL A 100 24.06 -10.61 4.32
N ILE A 101 23.33 -10.10 5.31
CA ILE A 101 22.45 -8.95 5.18
C ILE A 101 22.83 -7.94 6.25
N GLU A 102 23.30 -6.78 5.82
CA GLU A 102 23.74 -5.73 6.72
C GLU A 102 22.60 -4.74 7.00
N ASN A 103 22.56 -4.20 8.22
CA ASN A 103 21.64 -3.16 8.67
C ASN A 103 20.15 -3.55 8.49
N LEU A 104 19.75 -4.66 9.07
CA LEU A 104 18.38 -5.17 9.01
C LEU A 104 17.33 -4.16 9.51
N GLU A 105 17.71 -3.26 10.43
CA GLU A 105 16.84 -2.18 10.92
C GLU A 105 16.44 -1.16 9.84
N LEU A 106 17.13 -1.14 8.71
CA LEU A 106 16.81 -0.29 7.56
C LEU A 106 15.91 -0.99 6.53
N CYS A 107 15.68 -2.30 6.70
CA CYS A 107 14.85 -3.08 5.79
C CYS A 107 13.37 -2.71 5.95
N GLN A 108 12.63 -2.85 4.85
CA GLN A 108 11.16 -2.76 4.87
C GLN A 108 10.54 -4.08 5.34
N GLN A 109 9.28 -4.06 5.76
CA GLN A 109 8.56 -5.23 6.27
C GLN A 109 8.59 -6.42 5.29
N ASP A 110 8.41 -6.16 3.99
CA ASP A 110 8.47 -7.20 2.94
C ASP A 110 9.81 -7.94 2.92
N THR A 111 10.92 -7.22 3.18
CA THR A 111 12.24 -7.86 3.28
C THR A 111 12.33 -8.73 4.52
N ILE A 112 11.79 -8.29 5.63
CA ILE A 112 11.72 -9.08 6.87
C ILE A 112 10.86 -10.33 6.67
N ASN A 113 9.69 -10.20 6.06
CA ASN A 113 8.80 -11.32 5.71
C ASN A 113 9.50 -12.33 4.79
N PHE A 114 10.24 -11.83 3.79
CA PHE A 114 11.04 -12.69 2.92
C PHE A 114 12.13 -13.48 3.68
N LEU A 115 12.81 -12.86 4.63
CA LEU A 115 13.82 -13.53 5.45
C LEU A 115 13.21 -14.61 6.33
N HIS A 116 12.05 -14.35 6.93
CA HIS A 116 11.31 -15.37 7.67
C HIS A 116 10.90 -16.54 6.77
N TYR A 117 10.38 -16.23 5.56
CA TYR A 117 10.05 -17.25 4.57
C TYR A 117 11.25 -18.10 4.15
N LEU A 118 12.41 -17.48 3.91
CA LEU A 118 13.65 -18.22 3.59
C LEU A 118 14.11 -19.07 4.76
N ALA A 119 14.14 -18.53 5.98
CA ALA A 119 14.57 -19.25 7.18
C ALA A 119 13.72 -20.51 7.40
N ALA A 120 12.37 -20.38 7.32
CA ALA A 120 11.48 -21.52 7.44
C ALA A 120 11.65 -22.53 6.29
N GLY A 121 11.75 -22.04 5.06
CA GLY A 121 11.77 -22.90 3.87
C GLY A 121 13.11 -23.53 3.52
N LEU A 122 14.23 -23.10 4.14
CA LEU A 122 15.61 -23.60 3.90
C LEU A 122 16.21 -24.33 5.11
N ARG A 123 15.39 -24.67 6.10
CA ARG A 123 15.81 -25.28 7.38
C ARG A 123 16.67 -26.54 7.20
N GLU A 124 16.36 -27.36 6.21
CA GLU A 124 17.07 -28.60 5.93
C GLU A 124 18.22 -28.44 4.90
N SER A 125 18.41 -27.21 4.40
CA SER A 125 19.43 -26.88 3.42
C SER A 125 20.69 -26.36 4.09
N ARG A 126 21.85 -26.50 3.41
CA ARG A 126 23.15 -25.96 3.90
C ARG A 126 23.27 -24.46 3.66
N VAL A 127 22.26 -23.69 4.16
CA VAL A 127 22.20 -22.23 4.03
C VAL A 127 22.27 -21.60 5.41
N VAL A 128 23.12 -20.60 5.56
CA VAL A 128 23.20 -19.74 6.76
C VAL A 128 22.78 -18.33 6.38
N LEU A 129 21.80 -17.79 7.09
CA LEU A 129 21.40 -16.39 6.99
C LEU A 129 22.07 -15.63 8.15
N LEU A 130 22.97 -14.70 7.85
CA LEU A 130 23.65 -13.85 8.81
C LEU A 130 23.19 -12.41 8.66
N GLY A 131 22.53 -11.89 9.70
CA GLY A 131 22.06 -10.51 9.72
C GLY A 131 22.85 -9.64 10.70
N THR A 132 23.21 -8.41 10.30
CA THR A 132 23.66 -7.40 11.25
C THR A 132 22.58 -6.38 11.49
N ALA A 133 22.41 -5.93 12.73
CA ALA A 133 21.41 -4.95 13.11
C ALA A 133 21.83 -4.15 14.33
N THR A 134 21.24 -2.96 14.48
CA THR A 134 21.22 -2.23 15.75
C THR A 134 19.98 -2.62 16.57
N PRO A 135 19.91 -2.31 17.88
CA PRO A 135 18.75 -2.56 18.72
C PRO A 135 17.43 -1.98 18.15
N ASN A 136 17.52 -0.94 17.32
CA ASN A 136 16.37 -0.33 16.64
C ASN A 136 15.59 -1.31 15.74
N LEU A 137 16.18 -2.44 15.36
CA LEU A 137 15.47 -3.49 14.62
C LEU A 137 14.19 -3.92 15.35
N PHE A 138 14.29 -4.15 16.66
CA PHE A 138 13.19 -4.64 17.48
C PHE A 138 12.14 -3.56 17.79
N GLU A 139 12.52 -2.29 17.71
CA GLU A 139 11.58 -1.16 17.80
C GLU A 139 10.76 -1.00 16.51
N ARG A 140 11.40 -1.20 15.34
CA ARG A 140 10.76 -1.07 14.02
C ARG A 140 9.99 -2.31 13.60
N HIS A 141 10.47 -3.47 13.99
CA HIS A 141 9.91 -4.78 13.67
C HIS A 141 9.74 -5.61 14.94
N PRO A 142 8.73 -5.28 15.80
CA PRO A 142 8.57 -5.94 17.11
C PRO A 142 8.38 -7.46 17.02
N ALA A 143 7.80 -7.95 15.93
CA ALA A 143 7.60 -9.38 15.67
C ALA A 143 8.83 -10.09 15.04
N PHE A 144 9.97 -9.40 14.91
CA PHE A 144 11.19 -10.03 14.37
C PHE A 144 11.71 -11.11 15.33
N GLY A 145 11.66 -12.36 14.90
CA GLY A 145 12.11 -13.52 15.68
C GLY A 145 11.00 -14.27 16.42
N ASP A 146 9.73 -13.85 16.32
CA ASP A 146 8.57 -14.54 16.92
C ASP A 146 8.08 -15.77 16.12
N GLY A 147 8.79 -16.15 15.06
CA GLY A 147 8.45 -17.31 14.21
C GLY A 147 8.87 -18.66 14.79
N GLU A 148 8.55 -19.75 14.08
CA GLU A 148 8.91 -21.13 14.45
C GLU A 148 10.43 -21.37 14.58
N LEU A 149 11.25 -20.49 14.02
CA LEU A 149 12.70 -20.50 14.06
C LEU A 149 13.23 -19.16 14.56
N PRO A 150 13.36 -18.97 15.88
CA PRO A 150 13.96 -17.75 16.41
C PRO A 150 15.44 -17.65 15.98
N PRO A 151 15.91 -16.46 15.59
CA PRO A 151 17.31 -16.26 15.22
C PRO A 151 18.23 -16.42 16.43
N VAL A 152 19.41 -16.97 16.20
CA VAL A 152 20.48 -16.94 17.21
C VAL A 152 21.00 -15.51 17.31
N ARG A 153 20.82 -14.88 18.45
CA ARG A 153 21.25 -13.51 18.71
C ARG A 153 22.64 -13.49 19.31
N ILE A 154 23.55 -12.76 18.66
CA ILE A 154 24.92 -12.51 19.13
C ILE A 154 25.06 -11.01 19.37
N GLU A 155 25.19 -10.61 20.61
CA GLU A 155 25.40 -9.21 20.98
C GLU A 155 26.90 -8.89 21.00
N LEU A 156 27.31 -7.93 20.16
CA LEU A 156 28.68 -7.42 20.14
C LEU A 156 28.83 -6.29 21.15
N GLY A 157 29.57 -6.53 22.22
CA GLY A 157 29.91 -5.51 23.20
C GLY A 157 31.08 -4.62 22.75
N ALA A 158 31.37 -3.61 23.58
CA ALA A 158 32.60 -2.82 23.43
C ALA A 158 33.85 -3.67 23.63
N LEU A 159 34.94 -3.40 22.91
CA LEU A 159 36.23 -4.00 23.13
C LEU A 159 36.71 -3.69 24.54
N SER A 160 37.35 -4.66 25.19
CA SER A 160 38.13 -4.46 26.42
C SER A 160 39.34 -3.55 26.16
N ALA A 161 39.92 -2.99 27.21
CA ALA A 161 41.11 -2.14 27.11
C ALA A 161 42.30 -2.86 26.43
N GLY A 162 42.46 -4.18 26.66
CA GLY A 162 43.53 -4.99 26.01
C GLY A 162 43.23 -5.20 24.51
N GLU A 163 42.01 -5.57 24.18
CA GLU A 163 41.61 -5.78 22.76
C GLU A 163 41.67 -4.46 21.94
N ALA A 164 41.38 -3.31 22.56
CA ALA A 164 41.53 -2.02 21.92
C ALA A 164 43.02 -1.70 21.59
N GLU A 165 43.97 -2.03 22.51
CA GLU A 165 45.41 -1.92 22.24
C GLU A 165 45.85 -2.86 21.12
N ASP A 166 45.41 -4.12 21.16
CA ASP A 166 45.78 -5.11 20.17
C ASP A 166 45.28 -4.76 18.78
N LEU A 167 44.04 -4.25 18.69
CA LEU A 167 43.52 -3.72 17.44
C LEU A 167 44.36 -2.55 16.91
N LEU A 168 44.77 -1.60 17.79
CA LEU A 168 45.61 -0.49 17.35
C LEU A 168 46.97 -0.97 16.87
N ARG A 169 47.61 -1.96 17.57
CA ARG A 169 48.89 -2.58 17.15
C ARG A 169 48.73 -3.24 15.77
N GLU A 170 47.65 -3.96 15.55
CA GLU A 170 47.42 -4.64 14.26
C GLU A 170 47.22 -3.62 13.13
N LEU A 171 46.43 -2.57 13.35
CA LEU A 171 46.22 -1.50 12.36
C LEU A 171 47.54 -0.73 12.06
N CYS A 172 48.43 -0.62 13.06
CA CYS A 172 49.70 0.07 12.93
C CYS A 172 50.91 -0.90 12.79
N ARG A 173 50.68 -2.13 12.34
CA ARG A 173 51.73 -3.18 12.22
C ARG A 173 52.94 -2.79 11.36
N SER A 174 52.80 -1.80 10.49
CA SER A 174 53.90 -1.23 9.71
C SER A 174 54.81 -0.26 10.49
N LEU A 175 54.45 0.11 11.71
CA LEU A 175 55.28 0.84 12.63
C LEU A 175 56.23 -0.12 13.33
N HIS A 176 57.47 0.27 13.54
CA HIS A 176 58.43 -0.50 14.35
C HIS A 176 57.93 -0.62 15.81
N GLU A 177 57.42 0.45 16.37
CA GLU A 177 56.87 0.50 17.72
C GLU A 177 55.69 1.52 17.75
N VAL A 178 54.55 1.12 18.34
CA VAL A 178 53.39 2.02 18.55
C VAL A 178 53.64 2.82 19.84
N PRO A 179 53.62 4.17 19.81
CA PRO A 179 53.82 4.98 20.98
C PRO A 179 52.86 4.66 22.14
N VAL A 180 53.39 4.60 23.36
CA VAL A 180 52.61 4.27 24.57
C VAL A 180 51.42 5.22 24.77
N GLN A 181 51.56 6.48 24.37
CA GLN A 181 50.52 7.47 24.43
C GLN A 181 49.30 7.10 23.54
N LEU A 182 49.55 6.56 22.35
CA LEU A 182 48.50 6.12 21.44
C LEU A 182 47.82 4.85 21.97
N LEU A 183 48.56 3.93 22.52
CA LEU A 183 47.98 2.70 23.14
C LEU A 183 47.12 3.06 24.35
N ALA A 184 47.60 3.97 25.21
CA ALA A 184 46.85 4.45 26.35
C ALA A 184 45.56 5.18 25.90
N HIS A 185 45.64 5.94 24.79
CA HIS A 185 44.51 6.64 24.25
C HIS A 185 43.44 5.74 23.63
N ALA A 186 43.85 4.64 22.94
CA ALA A 186 42.94 3.65 22.40
C ALA A 186 41.96 3.07 23.44
N LYS A 187 42.44 2.91 24.70
CA LYS A 187 41.61 2.44 25.84
C LYS A 187 40.49 3.44 26.20
N THR A 188 40.70 4.73 25.93
CA THR A 188 39.74 5.78 26.28
C THR A 188 38.64 5.99 25.24
N LEU A 189 38.76 5.41 24.05
CA LEU A 189 37.80 5.55 22.96
C LEU A 189 36.54 4.67 23.13
N GLY A 190 36.21 4.27 24.36
CA GLY A 190 34.97 3.55 24.68
C GLY A 190 34.87 2.15 24.08
N GLY A 191 36.00 1.53 23.71
CA GLY A 191 36.02 0.17 23.13
C GLY A 191 35.37 0.06 21.74
N SER A 192 35.24 1.15 21.02
CA SER A 192 34.70 1.15 19.66
C SER A 192 35.78 0.82 18.62
N PRO A 193 35.74 -0.36 17.93
CA PRO A 193 36.70 -0.70 16.88
C PRO A 193 36.76 0.38 15.78
N ARG A 194 35.62 0.95 15.43
CA ARG A 194 35.51 2.01 14.41
C ARG A 194 36.22 3.30 14.84
N ALA A 195 36.10 3.69 16.12
CA ALA A 195 36.80 4.88 16.62
C ALA A 195 38.32 4.72 16.54
N ILE A 196 38.84 3.53 16.82
CA ILE A 196 40.27 3.21 16.72
C ILE A 196 40.75 3.26 15.25
N HIS A 197 39.95 2.74 14.34
CA HIS A 197 40.24 2.75 12.91
C HIS A 197 40.27 4.19 12.36
N GLU A 198 39.27 5.02 12.72
CA GLU A 198 39.25 6.43 12.34
C GLU A 198 40.37 7.25 13.00
N LEU A 199 40.82 6.87 14.22
CA LEU A 199 41.98 7.49 14.84
C LEU A 199 43.25 7.26 14.01
N VAL A 200 43.50 6.01 13.56
CA VAL A 200 44.66 5.70 12.70
C VAL A 200 44.64 6.53 11.42
N ARG A 201 43.43 6.71 10.82
CA ARG A 201 43.25 7.56 9.64
C ARG A 201 43.58 9.04 9.95
N LEU A 202 43.09 9.54 11.08
CA LEU A 202 43.41 10.89 11.52
C LEU A 202 44.93 11.09 11.65
N LEU A 203 45.64 10.13 12.26
CA LEU A 203 47.08 10.20 12.44
C LEU A 203 47.83 10.17 11.10
N LEU A 204 47.34 9.44 10.09
CA LEU A 204 47.87 9.45 8.74
C LEU A 204 47.58 10.75 7.98
N GLU A 205 46.36 11.27 8.12
CA GLU A 205 45.90 12.50 7.44
C GLU A 205 46.52 13.80 8.03
N SER A 206 46.97 13.73 9.29
CA SER A 206 47.63 14.82 10.00
C SER A 206 49.16 14.70 10.00
N ASP A 207 49.72 13.84 9.17
CA ASP A 207 51.16 13.56 9.05
C ASP A 207 51.86 13.18 10.38
N VAL A 208 51.06 12.77 11.39
CA VAL A 208 51.59 12.19 12.63
C VAL A 208 52.23 10.83 12.38
N ILE A 209 51.60 10.07 11.49
CA ILE A 209 52.16 8.81 10.94
C ILE A 209 52.50 9.06 9.47
N VAL A 210 53.79 9.01 9.16
CA VAL A 210 54.30 9.19 7.79
C VAL A 210 54.63 7.83 7.20
N ARG A 211 54.14 7.58 5.97
CA ARG A 211 54.42 6.36 5.22
C ARG A 211 55.68 6.52 4.39
N GLU A 212 56.74 5.76 4.75
CA GLU A 212 58.00 5.66 3.99
C GLU A 212 58.05 4.29 3.29
N GLY A 213 57.32 4.10 2.21
CA GLY A 213 57.23 2.81 1.55
C GLY A 213 56.41 1.78 2.39
N VAL A 214 57.02 0.65 2.73
CA VAL A 214 56.34 -0.40 3.54
C VAL A 214 56.45 -0.13 5.03
N ILE A 215 57.38 0.73 5.46
CA ILE A 215 57.62 1.06 6.87
C ILE A 215 56.94 2.38 7.17
N TRP A 216 56.32 2.49 8.34
CA TRP A 216 55.71 3.72 8.82
C TRP A 216 56.57 4.31 9.95
N ARG A 217 56.56 5.63 10.08
CA ARG A 217 57.27 6.34 11.14
C ARG A 217 56.34 7.35 11.83
N VAL A 218 56.48 7.50 13.14
CA VAL A 218 55.74 8.52 13.92
C VAL A 218 56.61 9.76 14.04
N ASP A 219 56.02 10.90 13.68
CA ASP A 219 56.57 12.22 14.02
C ASP A 219 56.14 12.59 15.45
N GLN A 220 57.12 12.56 16.36
CA GLN A 220 56.90 12.82 17.79
C GLN A 220 56.52 14.28 18.05
N SER A 221 56.96 15.21 17.21
CA SER A 221 56.61 16.62 17.36
C SER A 221 55.15 16.90 16.92
N ALA A 222 54.71 16.30 15.82
CA ALA A 222 53.33 16.34 15.36
C ALA A 222 52.39 15.64 16.35
N LEU A 223 52.79 14.47 16.88
CA LEU A 223 52.01 13.78 17.92
C LEU A 223 51.84 14.60 19.20
N SER A 224 52.88 15.31 19.64
CA SER A 224 52.81 16.14 20.83
C SER A 224 51.94 17.40 20.64
N GLY A 225 51.80 17.88 19.39
CA GLY A 225 50.95 19.01 19.03
C GLY A 225 49.50 18.65 18.78
N LEU A 226 49.19 17.35 18.56
CA LEU A 226 47.84 16.91 18.26
C LEU A 226 47.03 16.63 19.55
N LYS A 227 45.92 17.36 19.72
CA LYS A 227 44.95 17.05 20.77
C LYS A 227 44.21 15.78 20.34
N LEU A 228 44.50 14.64 20.99
CA LEU A 228 43.82 13.38 20.69
C LEU A 228 42.34 13.41 21.08
N PRO A 229 41.40 13.08 20.15
CA PRO A 229 39.96 13.17 20.38
C PRO A 229 39.46 12.01 21.26
N ALA A 230 38.51 12.28 22.15
CA ALA A 230 38.04 11.35 23.17
C ALA A 230 36.85 10.46 22.73
N SER A 231 36.26 10.70 21.57
CA SER A 231 35.10 9.96 21.06
C SER A 231 35.19 9.78 19.54
N TYR A 232 34.39 8.85 18.99
CA TYR A 232 34.26 8.65 17.55
C TYR A 232 33.90 9.97 16.81
N ASP A 233 32.92 10.69 17.32
CA ASP A 233 32.45 11.95 16.70
C ASP A 233 33.54 13.02 16.69
N GLU A 234 34.32 13.08 17.78
CA GLU A 234 35.47 14.02 17.87
C GLU A 234 36.59 13.63 16.91
N VAL A 235 36.85 12.31 16.71
CA VAL A 235 37.84 11.84 15.75
C VAL A 235 37.44 12.23 14.33
N VAL A 236 36.20 11.98 13.94
CA VAL A 236 35.70 12.34 12.61
C VAL A 236 35.67 13.87 12.43
N ALA A 237 35.28 14.63 13.45
CA ALA A 237 35.32 16.09 13.39
C ALA A 237 36.78 16.64 13.28
N ALA A 238 37.75 15.94 13.87
CA ALA A 238 39.17 16.29 13.70
C ALA A 238 39.64 15.97 12.27
N ARG A 239 39.26 14.83 11.70
CA ARG A 239 39.55 14.49 10.30
C ARG A 239 38.96 15.50 9.33
N LEU A 240 37.72 15.96 9.55
CA LEU A 240 37.08 17.01 8.72
C LEU A 240 37.82 18.35 8.79
N ARG A 241 38.45 18.65 9.93
CA ARG A 241 39.22 19.90 10.09
C ARG A 241 40.55 19.92 9.31
N VAL A 242 41.21 18.78 9.19
CA VAL A 242 42.48 18.67 8.45
C VAL A 242 42.28 18.44 6.93
N MET A 243 41.04 18.21 6.52
CA MET A 243 40.69 17.99 5.10
C MET A 243 40.85 19.26 4.27
N GLU A 244 41.33 19.14 3.02
CA GLU A 244 41.38 20.25 2.07
C GLU A 244 39.98 20.86 1.80
N THR A 245 39.94 22.19 1.64
CA THR A 245 38.66 22.91 1.49
C THR A 245 37.81 22.37 0.33
N THR A 246 38.46 22.00 -0.78
CA THR A 246 37.76 21.44 -1.97
C THR A 246 37.20 20.08 -1.69
N GLU A 247 37.96 19.19 -1.07
CA GLU A 247 37.51 17.83 -0.70
C GLU A 247 36.36 17.91 0.28
N ARG A 248 36.48 18.75 1.32
CA ARG A 248 35.42 18.95 2.29
C ARG A 248 34.13 19.44 1.64
N ARG A 249 34.23 20.42 0.73
CA ARG A 249 33.08 20.94 0.00
C ARG A 249 32.37 19.86 -0.85
N VAL A 250 33.15 19.03 -1.55
CA VAL A 250 32.59 17.92 -2.36
C VAL A 250 31.93 16.89 -1.46
N LEU A 251 32.52 16.54 -0.33
CA LEU A 251 31.95 15.60 0.64
C LEU A 251 30.65 16.15 1.25
N GLU A 252 30.59 17.44 1.60
CA GLU A 252 29.39 18.12 2.07
C GLU A 252 28.27 18.10 1.03
N MET A 253 28.58 18.36 -0.24
CA MET A 253 27.60 18.27 -1.34
C MET A 253 27.09 16.82 -1.54
N ALA A 254 27.98 15.84 -1.53
CA ALA A 254 27.60 14.43 -1.58
C ALA A 254 26.67 14.05 -0.41
N ALA A 255 26.97 14.51 0.81
CA ALA A 255 26.15 14.25 1.98
C ALA A 255 24.75 14.87 1.90
N VAL A 256 24.57 15.98 1.21
CA VAL A 256 23.23 16.58 0.99
C VAL A 256 22.43 15.79 -0.04
N VAL A 257 23.05 15.22 -1.08
CA VAL A 257 22.35 14.32 -2.02
C VAL A 257 21.81 13.11 -1.28
N GLY A 258 22.63 12.49 -0.43
CA GLY A 258 22.22 11.36 0.40
C GLY A 258 23.38 10.50 0.86
N GLU A 259 23.09 9.35 1.44
CA GLU A 259 24.10 8.31 1.71
C GLU A 259 24.76 7.82 0.41
N THR A 260 23.97 7.80 -0.68
CA THR A 260 24.43 7.62 -2.06
C THR A 260 24.21 8.92 -2.82
N SER A 261 25.13 9.22 -3.73
CA SER A 261 25.13 10.45 -4.53
C SER A 261 25.64 10.17 -5.94
N TRP A 262 25.26 11.02 -6.88
CA TRP A 262 25.68 10.90 -8.28
C TRP A 262 26.59 12.07 -8.64
N LEU A 263 27.59 11.81 -9.49
CA LEU A 263 28.56 12.84 -9.88
C LEU A 263 27.88 14.09 -10.45
N ASP A 264 26.90 13.92 -11.34
CA ASP A 264 26.24 15.08 -11.95
C ASP A 264 25.28 15.80 -10.96
N ALA A 265 24.76 15.10 -9.93
CA ALA A 265 24.07 15.76 -8.81
C ALA A 265 25.01 16.64 -7.99
N ILE A 266 26.23 16.15 -7.67
CA ILE A 266 27.25 16.93 -6.96
C ILE A 266 27.67 18.14 -7.81
N LEU A 267 27.87 17.96 -9.11
CA LEU A 267 28.20 19.03 -10.05
C LEU A 267 27.08 20.07 -10.17
N ALA A 268 25.82 19.63 -10.12
CA ALA A 268 24.69 20.55 -10.12
C ALA A 268 24.69 21.41 -8.85
N VAL A 269 24.90 20.82 -7.66
CA VAL A 269 25.01 21.56 -6.41
C VAL A 269 26.15 22.56 -6.45
N GLU A 270 27.33 22.18 -6.96
CA GLU A 270 28.49 23.07 -7.09
C GLU A 270 28.17 24.29 -7.97
N ARG A 271 27.53 24.06 -9.12
CA ARG A 271 27.19 25.10 -10.09
C ARG A 271 26.10 26.04 -9.62
N PHE A 272 25.07 25.50 -8.96
CA PHE A 272 23.99 26.32 -8.38
C PHE A 272 24.48 27.17 -7.21
N GLY A 273 25.43 26.68 -6.38
CA GLY A 273 25.98 27.39 -5.24
C GLY A 273 26.89 28.60 -5.60
N GLN A 274 27.40 28.65 -6.82
CA GLN A 274 28.31 29.69 -7.30
C GLN A 274 27.64 30.93 -7.94
N ARG A 275 26.30 30.91 -8.12
CA ARG A 275 25.55 32.00 -8.78
C ARG A 275 24.71 32.80 -7.79
N PRO A 276 24.70 34.16 -7.90
CA PRO A 276 23.63 34.92 -7.25
C PRO A 276 22.27 34.52 -7.83
N ALA A 277 21.23 34.56 -6.99
CA ALA A 277 19.86 34.21 -7.39
C ALA A 277 19.43 35.14 -8.56
N ASP A 278 19.45 34.59 -9.77
CA ASP A 278 18.93 35.26 -10.95
C ASP A 278 17.44 34.95 -11.04
N PRO A 279 16.55 35.94 -11.14
CA PRO A 279 15.10 35.74 -11.20
C PRO A 279 14.66 34.83 -12.34
N ASP A 280 15.40 34.79 -13.44
CA ASP A 280 15.07 33.99 -14.62
C ASP A 280 15.76 32.60 -14.68
N GLY A 281 16.62 32.30 -13.71
CA GLY A 281 17.35 31.04 -13.59
C GLY A 281 18.28 30.72 -14.77
N PRO A 282 19.30 29.87 -14.61
CA PRO A 282 20.18 29.52 -15.69
C PRO A 282 19.49 28.58 -16.72
N THR A 283 19.62 28.88 -17.99
CA THR A 283 19.20 27.98 -19.07
C THR A 283 20.08 26.72 -19.12
N LEU A 284 19.55 25.59 -19.62
CA LEU A 284 20.30 24.35 -19.79
C LEU A 284 21.62 24.55 -20.56
N SER A 285 21.65 25.44 -21.56
CA SER A 285 22.84 25.78 -22.31
C SER A 285 23.90 26.54 -21.46
N GLN A 286 23.48 27.37 -20.54
CA GLN A 286 24.40 28.07 -19.62
C GLN A 286 24.96 27.14 -18.53
N ILE A 287 24.17 26.14 -18.11
CA ILE A 287 24.64 25.08 -17.22
C ILE A 287 25.69 24.20 -17.94
N ALA A 288 25.44 23.84 -19.19
CA ALA A 288 26.37 23.06 -19.99
C ALA A 288 27.67 23.84 -20.33
N ALA A 289 27.60 25.15 -20.56
CA ALA A 289 28.73 25.99 -20.93
C ALA A 289 29.64 26.43 -19.79
N SER A 290 29.24 26.21 -18.51
CA SER A 290 30.06 26.60 -17.34
C SER A 290 31.25 25.68 -17.06
N GLY A 291 31.67 24.91 -18.04
CA GLY A 291 33.03 24.47 -18.30
C GLY A 291 33.64 23.36 -17.49
N ASP A 292 34.49 22.67 -18.13
CA ASP A 292 35.27 21.51 -17.73
C ASP A 292 36.10 21.70 -16.45
N HIS A 293 36.44 22.95 -16.06
CA HIS A 293 37.30 23.20 -14.89
C HIS A 293 36.69 22.81 -13.55
N SER A 294 35.39 23.11 -13.31
CA SER A 294 34.72 22.67 -12.05
C SER A 294 34.57 21.17 -12.01
N ARG A 295 34.29 20.54 -13.16
CA ARG A 295 34.17 19.07 -13.26
C ARG A 295 35.51 18.40 -12.95
N ILE A 296 36.63 18.90 -13.51
CA ILE A 296 37.97 18.36 -13.26
C ILE A 296 38.31 18.44 -11.78
N ALA A 297 38.05 19.59 -11.13
CA ALA A 297 38.34 19.80 -9.70
C ALA A 297 37.47 18.85 -8.82
N VAL A 298 36.17 18.74 -9.10
CA VAL A 298 35.27 17.84 -8.38
C VAL A 298 35.67 16.37 -8.54
N VAL A 299 35.98 15.93 -9.76
CA VAL A 299 36.41 14.55 -10.04
C VAL A 299 37.73 14.22 -9.34
N ALA A 300 38.70 15.17 -9.35
CA ALA A 300 39.97 14.99 -8.62
C ALA A 300 39.77 14.89 -7.10
N ALA A 301 38.86 15.73 -6.54
CA ALA A 301 38.53 15.67 -5.12
C ALA A 301 37.82 14.36 -4.76
N ILE A 302 36.91 13.85 -5.60
CA ILE A 302 36.29 12.55 -5.43
C ILE A 302 37.33 11.42 -5.41
N GLY A 303 38.31 11.45 -6.31
CA GLY A 303 39.41 10.50 -6.33
C GLY A 303 40.15 10.44 -5.00
N LYS A 304 40.55 11.59 -4.46
CA LYS A 304 41.20 11.69 -3.13
C LYS A 304 40.29 11.23 -1.99
N LEU A 305 38.98 11.56 -2.05
CA LEU A 305 38.00 11.10 -1.05
C LEU A 305 37.81 9.58 -1.07
N ILE A 306 37.93 8.96 -2.24
CA ILE A 306 37.91 7.48 -2.38
C ILE A 306 39.20 6.87 -1.80
N GLU A 307 40.35 7.43 -2.13
CA GLU A 307 41.64 6.98 -1.61
C GLU A 307 41.72 7.07 -0.06
N ARG A 308 41.10 8.10 0.51
CA ARG A 308 41.01 8.29 1.98
C ARG A 308 39.82 7.59 2.63
N GLU A 309 39.06 6.79 1.84
CA GLU A 309 37.90 5.99 2.27
C GLU A 309 36.76 6.83 2.92
N TRP A 310 36.57 8.07 2.48
CA TRP A 310 35.38 8.87 2.78
C TRP A 310 34.21 8.52 1.86
N LEU A 311 34.53 8.19 0.61
CA LEU A 311 33.61 7.73 -0.40
C LEU A 311 34.02 6.37 -0.94
N SER A 312 33.08 5.62 -1.46
CA SER A 312 33.29 4.41 -2.26
C SER A 312 32.46 4.51 -3.55
N GLU A 313 32.97 3.98 -4.63
CA GLU A 313 32.22 3.89 -5.88
C GLU A 313 31.27 2.70 -5.86
N VAL A 314 30.06 2.92 -6.34
CA VAL A 314 29.06 1.86 -6.47
C VAL A 314 29.25 1.24 -7.86
N PRO A 315 29.54 -0.08 -7.96
CA PRO A 315 29.87 -0.71 -9.24
C PRO A 315 28.76 -0.60 -10.29
N GLN A 316 27.51 -0.58 -9.85
CA GLN A 316 26.34 -0.44 -10.73
C GLN A 316 25.47 0.70 -10.23
N SER A 317 25.43 1.78 -11.03
CA SER A 317 24.63 2.95 -10.70
C SER A 317 23.13 2.65 -10.79
N SER A 318 22.37 3.25 -9.86
CA SER A 318 20.90 3.23 -9.88
C SER A 318 20.31 4.14 -10.97
N ILE A 319 21.11 5.05 -11.53
CA ILE A 319 20.75 5.92 -12.65
C ILE A 319 21.65 5.57 -13.84
N ALA A 320 21.03 5.19 -14.95
CA ALA A 320 21.77 4.79 -16.15
C ALA A 320 22.68 5.92 -16.67
N GLY A 321 23.97 5.58 -16.89
CA GLY A 321 24.97 6.52 -17.40
C GLY A 321 25.59 7.45 -16.35
N GLU A 322 25.13 7.41 -15.10
CA GLU A 322 25.64 8.19 -13.97
C GLU A 322 26.69 7.43 -13.16
N ARG A 323 27.69 8.14 -12.65
CA ARG A 323 28.65 7.60 -11.69
C ARG A 323 28.09 7.77 -10.27
N GLU A 324 27.79 6.64 -9.61
CA GLU A 324 27.22 6.63 -8.25
C GLU A 324 28.31 6.42 -7.20
N LEU A 325 28.24 7.22 -6.16
CA LEU A 325 29.18 7.27 -5.03
C LEU A 325 28.41 7.02 -3.74
N ARG A 326 29.04 6.38 -2.77
CA ARG A 326 28.48 6.15 -1.43
C ARG A 326 29.42 6.68 -0.37
N ILE A 327 28.90 7.35 0.64
CA ILE A 327 29.63 7.70 1.85
C ILE A 327 29.91 6.41 2.63
N ALA A 328 31.14 6.26 3.13
CA ALA A 328 31.68 4.99 3.64
C ALA A 328 30.82 4.33 4.75
N ASN A 329 30.09 5.13 5.52
CA ASN A 329 29.14 4.61 6.51
C ASN A 329 28.06 5.65 6.89
N PRO A 330 26.86 5.22 7.37
CA PRO A 330 25.76 6.10 7.73
C PRO A 330 26.07 7.09 8.87
N ASN A 331 26.90 6.69 9.86
CA ASN A 331 27.29 7.59 10.97
C ASN A 331 28.19 8.72 10.47
N LEU A 332 29.07 8.41 9.54
CA LEU A 332 29.93 9.40 8.88
C LEU A 332 29.10 10.39 8.08
N TRP A 333 28.13 9.88 7.31
CA TRP A 333 27.17 10.71 6.59
C TRP A 333 26.43 11.67 7.53
N ALA A 334 25.84 11.14 8.60
CA ALA A 334 25.07 11.92 9.55
C ALA A 334 25.90 13.04 10.20
N LEU A 335 27.17 12.75 10.53
CA LEU A 335 28.07 13.71 11.13
C LEU A 335 28.49 14.80 10.13
N VAL A 336 28.89 14.44 8.91
CA VAL A 336 29.21 15.41 7.84
C VAL A 336 28.02 16.33 7.58
N TYR A 337 26.82 15.75 7.41
CA TYR A 337 25.60 16.50 7.19
C TYR A 337 25.26 17.46 8.35
N LYS A 338 25.45 17.02 9.61
CA LYS A 338 25.14 17.80 10.80
C LYS A 338 26.14 18.97 11.03
N THR A 339 27.39 18.82 10.60
CA THR A 339 28.41 19.87 10.75
C THR A 339 28.27 21.01 9.74
N MET A 340 27.45 20.87 8.72
CA MET A 340 27.22 21.92 7.73
C MET A 340 26.36 23.05 8.29
N ASP A 341 26.62 24.27 7.81
CA ASP A 341 25.75 25.43 8.04
C ASP A 341 24.33 25.19 7.47
N GLU A 342 23.32 25.60 8.20
CA GLU A 342 21.92 25.39 7.83
C GLU A 342 21.55 26.10 6.52
N SER A 343 22.04 27.33 6.29
CA SER A 343 21.74 28.07 5.06
C SER A 343 22.32 27.37 3.84
N LYS A 344 23.54 26.84 4.00
CA LYS A 344 24.24 26.08 2.97
C LYS A 344 23.50 24.74 2.67
N ARG A 345 23.07 24.02 3.70
CA ARG A 345 22.27 22.80 3.53
C ARG A 345 21.00 23.08 2.74
N ARG A 346 20.25 24.11 3.11
CA ARG A 346 19.02 24.51 2.41
C ARG A 346 19.29 24.83 0.93
N SER A 347 20.31 25.62 0.63
CA SER A 347 20.68 25.94 -0.74
C SER A 347 21.04 24.69 -1.55
N HIS A 348 21.82 23.79 -0.96
CA HIS A 348 22.20 22.54 -1.62
C HIS A 348 20.99 21.62 -1.86
N HIS A 349 20.08 21.49 -0.89
CA HIS A 349 18.85 20.74 -1.11
C HIS A 349 17.98 21.30 -2.24
N ALA A 350 17.88 22.64 -2.35
CA ALA A 350 17.19 23.28 -3.46
C ALA A 350 17.83 22.92 -4.81
N ALA A 351 19.16 22.90 -4.88
CA ALA A 351 19.89 22.52 -6.11
C ALA A 351 19.65 21.04 -6.48
N VAL A 352 19.70 20.13 -5.50
CA VAL A 352 19.43 18.69 -5.72
C VAL A 352 17.99 18.48 -6.21
N ALA A 353 17.00 19.15 -5.60
CA ALA A 353 15.61 19.07 -6.02
C ALA A 353 15.46 19.43 -7.51
N ARG A 354 16.07 20.52 -7.93
CA ARG A 354 16.02 20.98 -9.33
C ARG A 354 16.75 20.04 -10.28
N TRP A 355 17.90 19.49 -9.86
CA TRP A 355 18.60 18.50 -10.65
C TRP A 355 17.73 17.25 -10.88
N LEU A 356 17.10 16.72 -9.82
CA LEU A 356 16.18 15.58 -9.92
C LEU A 356 14.99 15.86 -10.83
N GLU A 357 14.45 17.08 -10.82
CA GLU A 357 13.34 17.47 -11.71
C GLU A 357 13.72 17.47 -13.19
N LEU A 358 14.95 17.87 -13.50
CA LEU A 358 15.47 17.93 -14.88
C LEU A 358 15.89 16.56 -15.42
N HIS A 359 16.16 15.61 -14.52
CA HIS A 359 16.60 14.27 -14.91
C HIS A 359 15.42 13.45 -15.49
N PRO A 360 15.60 12.67 -16.58
CA PRO A 360 14.53 11.87 -17.18
C PRO A 360 13.84 10.92 -16.20
N GLU A 361 14.60 10.31 -15.30
CA GLU A 361 14.08 9.43 -14.24
C GLU A 361 13.36 10.19 -13.11
N GLY A 362 13.59 11.50 -13.01
CA GLY A 362 12.93 12.39 -12.04
C GLY A 362 11.40 12.48 -12.19
N ARG A 363 10.85 11.94 -13.27
CA ARG A 363 9.40 11.87 -13.51
C ARG A 363 8.73 10.66 -12.88
N SER A 364 9.49 9.68 -12.39
CA SER A 364 8.93 8.51 -11.70
C SER A 364 8.27 8.93 -10.37
N PRO A 365 7.21 8.23 -9.90
CA PRO A 365 6.56 8.54 -8.61
C PRO A 365 7.56 8.56 -7.45
N SER A 366 8.57 7.71 -7.52
CA SER A 366 9.60 7.61 -6.49
C SER A 366 10.55 8.80 -6.49
N ALA A 367 10.97 9.25 -7.65
CA ALA A 367 11.81 10.44 -7.76
C ALA A 367 11.03 11.69 -7.35
N GLN A 368 9.73 11.78 -7.61
CA GLN A 368 8.89 12.90 -7.14
C GLN A 368 8.80 12.96 -5.61
N GLU A 369 8.85 11.83 -4.90
CA GLU A 369 8.94 11.80 -3.44
C GLU A 369 10.30 12.35 -2.96
N GLU A 370 11.41 11.98 -3.63
CA GLU A 370 12.73 12.50 -3.32
C GLU A 370 12.83 14.01 -3.61
N VAL A 371 12.28 14.46 -4.75
CA VAL A 371 12.17 15.92 -5.03
C VAL A 371 11.43 16.62 -3.90
N ALA A 372 10.29 16.10 -3.47
CA ALA A 372 9.51 16.67 -2.37
C ALA A 372 10.30 16.70 -1.06
N ARG A 373 11.07 15.66 -0.76
CA ARG A 373 11.93 15.59 0.43
C ARG A 373 13.01 16.68 0.40
N HIS A 374 13.68 16.84 -0.73
CA HIS A 374 14.71 17.88 -0.88
C HIS A 374 14.12 19.30 -0.83
N LEU A 375 12.96 19.54 -1.42
CA LEU A 375 12.25 20.82 -1.31
C LEU A 375 11.86 21.14 0.14
N ALA A 376 11.40 20.14 0.90
CA ALA A 376 11.08 20.31 2.31
C ALA A 376 12.32 20.71 3.13
N LEU A 377 13.46 20.05 2.89
CA LEU A 377 14.73 20.34 3.55
C LEU A 377 15.37 21.67 3.08
N ALA A 378 15.03 22.11 1.88
CA ALA A 378 15.37 23.46 1.39
C ALA A 378 14.56 24.57 2.07
N GLY A 379 13.45 24.24 2.71
CA GLY A 379 12.52 25.21 3.28
C GLY A 379 11.42 25.63 2.29
N GLU A 380 11.36 25.06 1.09
CA GLU A 380 10.33 25.32 0.08
C GLU A 380 9.04 24.51 0.39
N SER A 381 8.53 24.73 1.61
CA SER A 381 7.51 23.90 2.26
C SER A 381 6.22 23.74 1.46
N ARG A 382 5.75 24.82 0.80
CA ARG A 382 4.50 24.78 0.01
C ARG A 382 4.65 23.91 -1.26
N GLU A 383 5.81 24.02 -1.93
CA GLU A 383 6.06 23.21 -3.12
C GLU A 383 6.27 21.75 -2.76
N ALA A 384 7.04 21.48 -1.70
CA ALA A 384 7.21 20.15 -1.13
C ALA A 384 5.86 19.47 -0.84
N ALA A 385 4.96 20.16 -0.15
CA ALA A 385 3.62 19.64 0.15
C ALA A 385 2.81 19.36 -1.12
N THR A 386 2.91 20.22 -2.13
CA THR A 386 2.23 20.00 -3.43
C THR A 386 2.74 18.74 -4.12
N ARG A 387 4.07 18.49 -4.07
CA ARG A 387 4.70 17.29 -4.65
C ARG A 387 4.32 16.03 -3.86
N TYR A 388 4.41 16.07 -2.53
CA TYR A 388 3.97 14.95 -1.69
C TYR A 388 2.50 14.59 -1.93
N ARG A 389 1.61 15.59 -2.05
CA ARG A 389 0.21 15.38 -2.36
C ARG A 389 0.01 14.70 -3.71
N ARG A 390 0.72 15.14 -4.76
CA ARG A 390 0.66 14.49 -6.09
C ARG A 390 1.16 13.05 -6.05
N SER A 391 2.26 12.80 -5.35
CA SER A 391 2.77 11.44 -5.17
C SER A 391 1.79 10.56 -4.39
N ALA A 392 1.10 11.13 -3.38
CA ALA A 392 0.06 10.44 -2.63
C ALA A 392 -1.16 10.10 -3.50
N GLU A 393 -1.60 11.04 -4.35
CA GLU A 393 -2.67 10.79 -5.32
C GLU A 393 -2.30 9.69 -6.33
N ALA A 394 -1.05 9.67 -6.80
CA ALA A 394 -0.55 8.61 -7.67
C ALA A 394 -0.50 7.25 -6.96
N ALA A 395 -0.02 7.22 -5.70
CA ALA A 395 -0.02 6.00 -4.89
C ALA A 395 -1.45 5.47 -4.67
N ARG A 396 -2.40 6.36 -4.34
CA ARG A 396 -3.82 6.01 -4.20
C ARG A 396 -4.41 5.42 -5.48
N SER A 397 -4.06 5.96 -6.65
CA SER A 397 -4.55 5.45 -7.93
C SER A 397 -4.01 4.05 -8.26
N GLN A 398 -2.93 3.63 -7.60
CA GLN A 398 -2.31 2.31 -7.68
C GLN A 398 -2.67 1.42 -6.48
N PHE A 399 -3.66 1.79 -5.68
CA PHE A 399 -4.10 1.10 -4.46
C PHE A 399 -3.01 0.93 -3.38
N ALA A 400 -1.88 1.64 -3.48
CA ALA A 400 -0.84 1.70 -2.46
C ALA A 400 -1.25 2.64 -1.31
N ASN A 401 -2.29 2.26 -0.58
CA ASN A 401 -3.00 3.13 0.36
C ASN A 401 -2.14 3.57 1.55
N GLU A 402 -1.35 2.67 2.15
CA GLU A 402 -0.42 3.01 3.23
C GLU A 402 0.62 4.06 2.79
N THR A 403 1.16 3.89 1.58
CA THR A 403 2.08 4.86 0.99
C THR A 403 1.40 6.21 0.76
N ALA A 404 0.13 6.20 0.29
CA ALA A 404 -0.64 7.43 0.11
C ALA A 404 -0.87 8.17 1.44
N ILE A 405 -1.27 7.47 2.50
CA ILE A 405 -1.44 8.04 3.85
C ILE A 405 -0.14 8.67 4.33
N ARG A 406 0.96 7.93 4.31
CA ARG A 406 2.28 8.42 4.72
C ARG A 406 2.71 9.68 3.95
N LEU A 407 2.42 9.75 2.66
CA LEU A 407 2.76 10.91 1.83
C LEU A 407 1.85 12.11 2.11
N PHE A 408 0.55 11.91 2.37
CA PHE A 408 -0.35 12.98 2.82
C PHE A 408 0.08 13.54 4.19
N ASP A 409 0.50 12.68 5.13
CA ASP A 409 1.01 13.12 6.42
C ASP A 409 2.29 13.95 6.28
N ARG A 410 3.21 13.56 5.40
CA ARG A 410 4.38 14.38 5.06
C ARG A 410 3.99 15.71 4.44
N ALA A 411 2.99 15.73 3.56
CA ALA A 411 2.47 16.97 2.99
C ALA A 411 1.91 17.90 4.08
N LEU A 412 1.16 17.37 5.05
CA LEU A 412 0.65 18.14 6.20
C LEU A 412 1.76 18.67 7.09
N ALA A 413 2.82 17.89 7.32
CA ALA A 413 3.97 18.30 8.12
C ALA A 413 4.78 19.45 7.46
N CYS A 414 4.80 19.50 6.12
CA CYS A 414 5.47 20.59 5.40
C CYS A 414 4.72 21.91 5.46
N ILE A 415 3.39 21.88 5.63
CA ILE A 415 2.56 23.09 5.59
C ILE A 415 2.35 23.65 6.98
N GLY A 416 2.70 24.92 7.17
CA GLY A 416 2.43 25.65 8.42
C GLY A 416 0.91 25.77 8.71
N ASP A 417 0.57 26.02 9.96
CA ASP A 417 -0.83 26.12 10.42
C ASP A 417 -1.61 27.24 9.76
N THR A 418 -0.94 28.21 9.17
CA THR A 418 -1.55 29.38 8.51
C THR A 418 -2.06 29.10 7.10
N ASP A 419 -1.54 28.08 6.39
CA ASP A 419 -2.03 27.73 5.04
C ASP A 419 -3.30 26.84 5.10
N LEU A 420 -4.37 27.43 5.61
CA LEU A 420 -5.67 26.73 5.77
C LEU A 420 -6.18 26.13 4.46
N ALA A 421 -5.91 26.78 3.33
CA ALA A 421 -6.41 26.32 2.03
C ALA A 421 -5.80 24.99 1.61
N ALA A 422 -4.48 24.86 1.70
CA ALA A 422 -3.76 23.62 1.39
C ALA A 422 -4.12 22.50 2.37
N ARG A 423 -4.18 22.81 3.68
CA ARG A 423 -4.57 21.83 4.72
C ARG A 423 -5.97 21.28 4.50
N ILE A 424 -6.94 22.12 4.12
CA ILE A 424 -8.32 21.69 3.80
C ILE A 424 -8.32 20.65 2.67
N HIS A 425 -7.55 20.87 1.61
CA HIS A 425 -7.46 19.92 0.49
C HIS A 425 -6.82 18.60 0.91
N ILE A 426 -5.71 18.65 1.64
CA ILE A 426 -5.01 17.43 2.06
C ILE A 426 -5.87 16.60 3.02
N TRP A 427 -6.57 17.22 3.98
CA TRP A 427 -7.49 16.51 4.86
C TRP A 427 -8.65 15.87 4.11
N HIS A 428 -9.15 16.51 3.05
CA HIS A 428 -10.15 15.91 2.17
C HIS A 428 -9.60 14.65 1.48
N ASP A 429 -8.41 14.75 0.89
CA ASP A 429 -7.81 13.67 0.11
C ASP A 429 -7.43 12.49 1.03
N LEU A 430 -6.85 12.77 2.19
CA LEU A 430 -6.52 11.78 3.23
C LEU A 430 -7.78 11.07 3.77
N GLY A 431 -8.85 11.84 4.07
CA GLY A 431 -10.12 11.28 4.48
C GLY A 431 -10.73 10.36 3.42
N SER A 432 -10.52 10.68 2.14
CA SER A 432 -10.97 9.84 1.03
C SER A 432 -10.18 8.53 0.92
N VAL A 433 -8.90 8.50 1.30
CA VAL A 433 -8.11 7.26 1.37
C VAL A 433 -8.61 6.39 2.52
N TYR A 434 -8.83 6.97 3.72
CA TYR A 434 -9.39 6.23 4.85
C TYR A 434 -10.80 5.69 4.56
N GLU A 435 -11.64 6.48 3.84
CA GLU A 435 -12.96 6.00 3.37
C GLU A 435 -12.80 4.78 2.44
N LEU A 436 -11.79 4.78 1.57
CA LEU A 436 -11.54 3.70 0.60
C LEU A 436 -11.16 2.39 1.30
N ILE A 437 -10.23 2.44 2.26
CA ILE A 437 -9.77 1.25 3.01
C ILE A 437 -10.73 0.82 4.13
N GLY A 438 -11.85 1.54 4.30
CA GLY A 438 -12.85 1.20 5.33
C GLY A 438 -12.49 1.63 6.76
N ASP A 439 -11.43 2.41 6.96
CA ASP A 439 -11.16 3.05 8.27
C ASP A 439 -12.05 4.28 8.44
N PHE A 440 -13.30 4.01 8.80
CA PHE A 440 -14.33 5.05 8.90
C PHE A 440 -14.11 6.04 10.03
N GLU A 441 -13.47 5.63 11.12
CA GLU A 441 -13.16 6.54 12.23
C GLU A 441 -12.08 7.55 11.83
N ALA A 442 -11.00 7.09 11.21
CA ALA A 442 -9.96 7.97 10.67
C ALA A 442 -10.52 8.88 9.55
N ALA A 443 -11.39 8.35 8.69
CA ALA A 443 -12.04 9.13 7.64
C ALA A 443 -12.88 10.27 8.22
N LEU A 444 -13.76 9.98 9.19
CA LEU A 444 -14.57 11.00 9.87
C LEU A 444 -13.68 12.03 10.56
N GLY A 445 -12.63 11.60 11.28
CA GLY A 445 -11.68 12.50 11.92
C GLY A 445 -10.99 13.45 10.94
N ALA A 446 -10.62 12.97 9.75
CA ALA A 446 -10.02 13.80 8.69
C ALA A 446 -11.02 14.82 8.12
N PHE A 447 -12.26 14.38 7.82
CA PHE A 447 -13.30 15.28 7.31
C PHE A 447 -13.76 16.30 8.37
N GLU A 448 -13.77 15.95 9.65
CA GLU A 448 -14.04 16.90 10.74
C GLU A 448 -12.94 17.96 10.86
N ARG A 449 -11.68 17.59 10.69
CA ARG A 449 -10.57 18.56 10.64
C ARG A 449 -10.71 19.49 9.43
N MET A 450 -11.04 18.92 8.25
CA MET A 450 -11.38 19.70 7.07
C MET A 450 -12.52 20.69 7.33
N LEU A 451 -13.61 20.24 7.97
CA LEU A 451 -14.78 21.06 8.32
C LEU A 451 -14.39 22.21 9.25
N ARG A 452 -13.69 21.93 10.35
CA ARG A 452 -13.23 22.95 11.30
C ARG A 452 -12.36 24.01 10.62
N LEU A 453 -11.38 23.61 9.82
CA LEU A 453 -10.51 24.52 9.07
C LEU A 453 -11.30 25.36 8.05
N SER A 454 -12.32 24.78 7.42
CA SER A 454 -13.20 25.48 6.48
C SER A 454 -14.01 26.57 7.16
N TRP A 455 -14.47 26.35 8.39
CA TRP A 455 -15.16 27.36 9.21
C TRP A 455 -14.19 28.47 9.66
N VAL A 456 -12.99 28.13 10.13
CA VAL A 456 -11.95 29.12 10.50
C VAL A 456 -11.58 30.00 9.30
N ALA A 457 -11.49 29.39 8.10
CA ALA A 457 -11.18 30.11 6.87
C ALA A 457 -12.40 30.85 6.27
N ALA A 458 -13.56 30.84 6.92
CA ALA A 458 -14.83 31.39 6.44
C ALA A 458 -15.26 30.87 5.04
N ARG A 459 -14.85 29.65 4.68
CA ARG A 459 -15.12 29.02 3.38
C ARG A 459 -16.35 28.09 3.45
N LYS A 460 -17.54 28.66 3.49
CA LYS A 460 -18.81 27.91 3.62
C LYS A 460 -18.97 26.79 2.59
N THR A 461 -18.56 26.99 1.35
CA THR A 461 -18.63 25.96 0.29
C THR A 461 -17.72 24.78 0.60
N LYS A 462 -16.51 25.00 1.15
CA LYS A 462 -15.61 23.92 1.57
C LYS A 462 -16.15 23.17 2.78
N ALA A 463 -16.80 23.86 3.71
CA ALA A 463 -17.53 23.21 4.80
C ALA A 463 -18.66 22.31 4.27
N ALA A 464 -19.45 22.78 3.28
CA ALA A 464 -20.47 21.97 2.61
C ALA A 464 -19.86 20.71 1.94
N VAL A 465 -18.68 20.86 1.30
CA VAL A 465 -17.96 19.73 0.69
C VAL A 465 -17.56 18.69 1.74
N ALA A 466 -17.20 19.09 2.98
CA ALA A 466 -16.84 18.14 4.04
C ALA A 466 -18.03 17.29 4.53
N PHE A 467 -19.23 17.87 4.61
CA PHE A 467 -20.43 17.16 5.04
C PHE A 467 -20.82 16.00 4.13
N LYS A 468 -20.59 16.13 2.84
CA LYS A 468 -20.96 15.12 1.85
C LYS A 468 -20.25 13.78 2.06
N PRO A 469 -18.89 13.69 2.13
CA PRO A 469 -18.20 12.43 2.43
C PRO A 469 -18.50 11.92 3.85
N MET A 470 -18.69 12.80 4.86
CA MET A 470 -19.14 12.36 6.18
C MET A 470 -20.48 11.62 6.11
N GLY A 471 -21.44 12.14 5.36
CA GLY A 471 -22.70 11.44 5.13
C GLY A 471 -22.53 10.12 4.39
N ARG A 472 -21.61 10.03 3.43
CA ARG A 472 -21.30 8.75 2.76
C ARG A 472 -20.67 7.73 3.70
N VAL A 473 -19.74 8.15 4.56
CA VAL A 473 -19.13 7.29 5.58
C VAL A 473 -20.19 6.75 6.54
N TRP A 474 -21.08 7.58 7.07
CA TRP A 474 -22.16 7.12 7.93
C TRP A 474 -23.11 6.16 7.21
N ARG A 475 -23.37 6.39 5.92
CA ARG A 475 -24.15 5.46 5.09
C ARG A 475 -23.44 4.10 4.97
N ARG A 476 -22.12 4.08 4.73
CA ARG A 476 -21.35 2.83 4.68
C ARG A 476 -21.30 2.11 6.04
N LYS A 477 -21.24 2.84 7.14
CA LYS A 477 -21.38 2.28 8.50
C LYS A 477 -22.80 1.74 8.78
N GLY A 478 -23.78 2.05 7.93
CA GLY A 478 -25.15 1.61 8.08
C GLY A 478 -26.01 2.54 8.96
N ASP A 479 -25.48 3.64 9.49
CA ASP A 479 -26.29 4.66 10.17
C ASP A 479 -26.85 5.65 9.16
N LEU A 480 -27.93 5.20 8.52
CA LEU A 480 -28.61 5.97 7.47
C LEU A 480 -29.28 7.25 7.99
N LYS A 481 -29.60 7.29 9.30
CA LYS A 481 -30.19 8.49 9.93
C LYS A 481 -29.14 9.60 10.03
N LEU A 482 -27.99 9.29 10.60
CA LEU A 482 -26.86 10.23 10.65
C LEU A 482 -26.39 10.61 9.24
N ALA A 483 -26.34 9.65 8.31
CA ALA A 483 -26.00 9.94 6.92
C ALA A 483 -26.89 11.04 6.31
N LEU A 484 -28.21 10.91 6.49
CA LEU A 484 -29.18 11.92 6.02
C LEU A 484 -28.97 13.27 6.69
N GLU A 485 -28.78 13.29 8.02
CA GLU A 485 -28.54 14.53 8.77
C GLU A 485 -27.32 15.28 8.25
N TYR A 486 -26.19 14.61 8.04
CA TYR A 486 -24.98 15.24 7.50
C TYR A 486 -25.18 15.72 6.05
N LEU A 487 -25.82 14.92 5.19
CA LEU A 487 -26.08 15.27 3.81
C LEU A 487 -27.03 16.46 3.68
N GLU A 488 -28.08 16.55 4.52
CA GLU A 488 -29.01 17.65 4.56
C GLU A 488 -28.34 18.96 5.02
N ARG A 489 -27.50 18.91 6.06
CA ARG A 489 -26.67 20.06 6.47
C ARG A 489 -25.77 20.56 5.33
N GLY A 490 -25.14 19.64 4.59
CA GLY A 490 -24.35 19.97 3.41
C GLY A 490 -25.20 20.61 2.31
N LEU A 491 -26.40 20.08 2.06
CA LEU A 491 -27.37 20.61 1.08
C LEU A 491 -27.80 22.05 1.40
N GLU A 492 -28.10 22.34 2.66
CA GLU A 492 -28.44 23.69 3.11
C GLU A 492 -27.31 24.69 2.84
N LEU A 493 -26.06 24.33 3.14
CA LEU A 493 -24.92 25.19 2.88
C LEU A 493 -24.70 25.42 1.38
N PHE A 494 -24.86 24.39 0.53
CA PHE A 494 -24.78 24.53 -0.92
C PHE A 494 -25.92 25.41 -1.48
N ARG A 495 -27.16 25.30 -0.93
CA ARG A 495 -28.28 26.18 -1.28
C ARG A 495 -27.97 27.64 -0.91
N GLY A 496 -27.44 27.87 0.29
CA GLY A 496 -27.01 29.19 0.73
C GLY A 496 -25.85 29.79 -0.08
N ALA A 497 -25.02 28.95 -0.69
CA ALA A 497 -23.94 29.35 -1.60
C ALA A 497 -24.38 29.43 -3.08
N ASN A 498 -25.61 29.04 -3.41
CA ASN A 498 -26.11 28.94 -4.78
C ASN A 498 -25.28 27.99 -5.69
N ASP A 499 -24.67 26.97 -5.08
CA ASP A 499 -23.83 25.97 -5.79
C ASP A 499 -24.71 24.87 -6.41
N ALA A 500 -25.07 25.03 -7.66
CA ALA A 500 -25.91 24.07 -8.38
C ALA A 500 -25.34 22.64 -8.45
N ARG A 501 -23.98 22.50 -8.56
CA ARG A 501 -23.33 21.19 -8.60
C ARG A 501 -23.36 20.53 -7.22
N GLY A 502 -23.04 21.28 -6.16
CA GLY A 502 -23.12 20.81 -4.79
C GLY A 502 -24.53 20.39 -4.40
N ILE A 503 -25.55 21.18 -4.76
CA ILE A 503 -26.98 20.87 -4.52
C ILE A 503 -27.34 19.53 -5.20
N ALA A 504 -27.07 19.38 -6.50
CA ALA A 504 -27.44 18.18 -7.24
C ALA A 504 -26.71 16.93 -6.67
N GLY A 505 -25.42 17.06 -6.34
CA GLY A 505 -24.66 15.96 -5.73
C GLY A 505 -25.18 15.55 -4.35
N SER A 506 -25.60 16.50 -3.51
CA SER A 506 -26.19 16.19 -2.19
C SER A 506 -27.56 15.55 -2.31
N LEU A 507 -28.41 16.03 -3.21
CA LEU A 507 -29.71 15.43 -3.49
C LEU A 507 -29.62 13.98 -3.95
N ASP A 508 -28.64 13.67 -4.78
CA ASP A 508 -28.32 12.31 -5.23
C ASP A 508 -27.88 11.39 -4.08
N ASP A 509 -26.98 11.87 -3.20
CA ASP A 509 -26.51 11.10 -2.06
C ASP A 509 -27.60 10.91 -1.00
N ILE A 510 -28.49 11.91 -0.81
CA ILE A 510 -29.72 11.80 0.00
C ILE A 510 -30.64 10.75 -0.62
N GLY A 511 -30.88 10.82 -1.93
CA GLY A 511 -31.68 9.83 -2.65
C GLY A 511 -31.17 8.41 -2.48
N LYS A 512 -29.85 8.20 -2.60
CA LYS A 512 -29.24 6.89 -2.35
C LYS A 512 -29.41 6.42 -0.89
N SER A 513 -29.32 7.32 0.09
CA SER A 513 -29.54 6.98 1.50
C SER A 513 -31.01 6.63 1.79
N LEU A 514 -31.95 7.36 1.16
CA LEU A 514 -33.39 7.05 1.24
C LEU A 514 -33.73 5.72 0.58
N HIS A 515 -33.12 5.43 -0.56
CA HIS A 515 -33.22 4.14 -1.26
C HIS A 515 -32.82 2.97 -0.35
N MET A 516 -31.66 3.06 0.30
CA MET A 516 -31.18 2.05 1.25
C MET A 516 -32.10 1.91 2.49
N LEU A 517 -32.86 2.94 2.85
CA LEU A 517 -33.90 2.87 3.89
C LEU A 517 -35.20 2.22 3.43
N GLY A 518 -35.33 1.87 2.15
CA GLY A 518 -36.58 1.42 1.54
C GLY A 518 -37.61 2.53 1.29
N ARG A 519 -37.22 3.82 1.48
CA ARG A 519 -38.09 4.98 1.22
C ARG A 519 -38.00 5.36 -0.26
N TYR A 520 -38.48 4.44 -1.11
CA TYR A 520 -38.29 4.49 -2.57
C TYR A 520 -38.95 5.73 -3.23
N ASP A 521 -40.13 6.13 -2.78
CA ASP A 521 -40.83 7.29 -3.36
C ASP A 521 -40.05 8.59 -3.09
N GLU A 522 -39.53 8.75 -1.88
CA GLU A 522 -38.75 9.93 -1.52
C GLU A 522 -37.37 9.92 -2.22
N ALA A 523 -36.77 8.75 -2.35
CA ALA A 523 -35.51 8.57 -3.11
C ALA A 523 -35.72 8.99 -4.58
N HIS A 524 -36.81 8.50 -5.21
CA HIS A 524 -37.17 8.85 -6.58
C HIS A 524 -37.30 10.36 -6.78
N VAL A 525 -38.00 11.05 -5.88
CA VAL A 525 -38.20 12.53 -5.95
C VAL A 525 -36.85 13.24 -5.85
N LYS A 526 -35.96 12.85 -4.90
CA LYS A 526 -34.65 13.50 -4.71
C LYS A 526 -33.70 13.27 -5.88
N ILE A 527 -33.65 12.04 -6.41
CA ILE A 527 -32.79 11.72 -7.56
C ILE A 527 -33.30 12.39 -8.84
N THR A 528 -34.65 12.48 -9.06
CA THR A 528 -35.23 13.18 -10.20
C THR A 528 -34.93 14.67 -10.12
N GLU A 529 -35.00 15.29 -8.94
CA GLU A 529 -34.60 16.69 -8.74
C GLU A 529 -33.11 16.89 -9.09
N ALA A 530 -32.24 15.98 -8.64
CA ALA A 530 -30.81 16.01 -8.97
C ALA A 530 -30.57 15.90 -10.48
N LEU A 531 -31.23 14.93 -11.13
CA LEU A 531 -31.18 14.71 -12.58
C LEU A 531 -31.60 15.94 -13.38
N THR A 532 -32.74 16.56 -13.02
CA THR A 532 -33.22 17.79 -13.65
C THR A 532 -32.18 18.91 -13.56
N ARG A 533 -31.53 19.08 -12.40
CA ARG A 533 -30.50 20.11 -12.21
C ARG A 533 -29.25 19.82 -13.02
N ARG A 534 -28.84 18.55 -13.11
CA ARG A 534 -27.69 18.10 -13.89
C ARG A 534 -27.93 18.22 -15.39
N GLY A 535 -29.17 17.97 -15.87
CA GLY A 535 -29.58 18.18 -17.26
C GLY A 535 -29.32 19.61 -17.73
N LYS A 536 -29.57 20.60 -16.85
CA LYS A 536 -29.27 22.01 -17.14
C LYS A 536 -27.77 22.32 -17.22
N SER A 537 -26.93 21.56 -16.55
CA SER A 537 -25.46 21.76 -16.58
C SER A 537 -24.78 21.09 -17.77
N GLY A 538 -25.41 20.11 -18.41
CA GLY A 538 -24.84 19.32 -19.52
C GLY A 538 -23.70 18.37 -19.13
N ASP A 539 -23.44 18.15 -17.85
CA ASP A 539 -22.41 17.22 -17.36
C ASP A 539 -22.88 15.77 -17.55
N LYS A 540 -22.48 15.16 -18.68
CA LYS A 540 -22.88 13.80 -19.07
C LYS A 540 -22.56 12.75 -18.02
N ARG A 541 -21.37 12.81 -17.36
CA ARG A 541 -20.99 11.84 -16.32
C ARG A 541 -21.87 11.96 -15.08
N ALA A 542 -22.17 13.20 -14.68
CA ALA A 542 -23.04 13.45 -13.55
C ALA A 542 -24.49 13.02 -13.84
N ILE A 543 -24.99 13.29 -15.04
CA ILE A 543 -26.34 12.83 -15.49
C ILE A 543 -26.38 11.29 -15.43
N ALA A 544 -25.41 10.60 -16.01
CA ALA A 544 -25.34 9.14 -16.00
C ALA A 544 -25.34 8.55 -14.57
N THR A 545 -24.69 9.25 -13.62
CA THR A 545 -24.71 8.83 -12.21
C THR A 545 -26.10 8.91 -11.60
N SER A 546 -26.85 10.01 -11.85
CA SER A 546 -28.24 10.11 -11.38
C SER A 546 -29.17 9.09 -12.04
N LEU A 547 -28.98 8.85 -13.35
CA LEU A 547 -29.77 7.84 -14.08
C LEU A 547 -29.53 6.43 -13.52
N SER A 548 -28.27 6.04 -13.28
CA SER A 548 -27.97 4.73 -12.64
C SER A 548 -28.69 4.60 -11.29
N ARG A 549 -28.61 5.63 -10.42
CA ARG A 549 -29.28 5.60 -9.11
C ARG A 549 -30.80 5.57 -9.24
N LEU A 550 -31.35 6.23 -10.25
CA LEU A 550 -32.78 6.17 -10.53
C LEU A 550 -33.18 4.78 -10.99
N GLY A 551 -32.36 4.14 -11.86
CA GLY A 551 -32.54 2.77 -12.30
C GLY A 551 -32.54 1.79 -11.13
N ASP A 552 -31.57 1.93 -10.18
CA ASP A 552 -31.51 1.10 -8.96
C ASP A 552 -32.83 1.22 -8.15
N VAL A 553 -33.37 2.43 -7.97
CA VAL A 553 -34.64 2.65 -7.24
C VAL A 553 -35.80 2.02 -7.98
N GLN A 554 -35.84 2.13 -9.31
CA GLN A 554 -36.92 1.56 -10.13
C GLN A 554 -36.86 0.04 -10.15
N GLN A 555 -35.67 -0.54 -10.21
CA GLN A 555 -35.44 -1.99 -10.10
C GLN A 555 -36.02 -2.55 -8.81
N ASP A 556 -35.69 -1.94 -7.66
CA ASP A 556 -36.17 -2.37 -6.35
C ASP A 556 -37.69 -2.17 -6.18
N ARG A 557 -38.31 -1.26 -6.96
CA ARG A 557 -39.76 -1.12 -7.06
C ARG A 557 -40.41 -2.11 -8.01
N GLY A 558 -39.66 -2.99 -8.63
CA GLY A 558 -40.16 -3.93 -9.66
C GLY A 558 -40.50 -3.27 -11.00
N GLN A 559 -40.09 -2.01 -11.21
CA GLN A 559 -40.31 -1.26 -12.45
C GLN A 559 -39.17 -1.53 -13.45
N TYR A 560 -38.99 -2.80 -13.81
CA TYR A 560 -37.82 -3.30 -14.53
C TYR A 560 -37.61 -2.64 -15.89
N GLU A 561 -38.66 -2.35 -16.66
CA GLU A 561 -38.56 -1.67 -17.96
C GLU A 561 -38.00 -0.24 -17.79
N SER A 562 -38.50 0.50 -16.80
CA SER A 562 -38.01 1.84 -16.50
C SER A 562 -36.55 1.80 -16.00
N ALA A 563 -36.19 0.80 -15.20
CA ALA A 563 -34.83 0.58 -14.72
C ALA A 563 -33.87 0.30 -15.89
N LEU A 564 -34.29 -0.58 -16.82
CA LEU A 564 -33.53 -0.90 -18.04
C LEU A 564 -33.22 0.36 -18.85
N ASN A 565 -34.24 1.20 -19.10
CA ASN A 565 -34.08 2.44 -19.83
C ASN A 565 -33.08 3.39 -19.14
N CYS A 566 -33.17 3.54 -17.82
CA CYS A 566 -32.24 4.39 -17.05
C CYS A 566 -30.80 3.87 -17.08
N HIS A 567 -30.58 2.58 -16.91
CA HIS A 567 -29.25 2.00 -16.96
C HIS A 567 -28.66 2.03 -18.38
N GLN A 568 -29.49 1.83 -19.41
CA GLN A 568 -29.06 1.92 -20.82
C GLN A 568 -28.67 3.34 -21.19
N GLU A 569 -29.49 4.37 -20.84
CA GLU A 569 -29.15 5.76 -21.07
C GLU A 569 -27.88 6.18 -20.32
N ALA A 570 -27.70 5.70 -19.09
CA ALA A 570 -26.48 5.93 -18.33
C ALA A 570 -25.26 5.33 -19.03
N PHE A 571 -25.36 4.11 -19.57
CA PHE A 571 -24.32 3.46 -20.34
C PHE A 571 -23.93 4.25 -21.59
N ASP A 572 -24.94 4.71 -22.36
CA ASP A 572 -24.71 5.45 -23.60
C ASP A 572 -24.04 6.81 -23.36
N LEU A 573 -24.45 7.52 -22.30
CA LEU A 573 -23.80 8.77 -21.88
C LEU A 573 -22.34 8.57 -21.45
N ARG A 574 -22.06 7.48 -20.72
CA ARG A 574 -20.70 7.12 -20.29
C ARG A 574 -19.84 6.75 -21.47
N LYS A 575 -20.39 5.99 -22.43
CA LYS A 575 -19.75 5.66 -23.69
C LYS A 575 -19.42 6.92 -24.50
N ALA A 576 -20.38 7.82 -24.64
CA ALA A 576 -20.20 9.10 -25.36
C ALA A 576 -19.20 10.07 -24.67
N SER A 577 -18.95 9.91 -23.38
CA SER A 577 -17.98 10.72 -22.63
C SER A 577 -16.61 10.06 -22.45
N GLY A 578 -16.39 8.85 -22.99
CA GLY A 578 -15.16 8.06 -22.81
C GLY A 578 -14.93 7.61 -21.36
N ASP A 579 -15.96 7.54 -20.55
CA ASP A 579 -15.89 7.10 -19.15
C ASP A 579 -15.88 5.56 -19.07
N ARG A 580 -14.73 4.94 -19.29
CA ARG A 580 -14.59 3.47 -19.28
C ARG A 580 -15.01 2.85 -17.95
N TRP A 581 -14.58 3.42 -16.83
CA TRP A 581 -14.99 2.95 -15.51
C TRP A 581 -16.52 2.97 -15.36
N GLY A 582 -17.15 4.09 -15.72
CA GLY A 582 -18.58 4.20 -15.65
C GLY A 582 -19.31 3.25 -16.59
N GLN A 583 -18.77 2.93 -17.78
CA GLN A 583 -19.36 1.94 -18.68
C GLN A 583 -19.45 0.57 -18.01
N ILE A 584 -18.38 0.12 -17.40
CA ILE A 584 -18.34 -1.15 -16.66
C ILE A 584 -19.38 -1.17 -15.52
N VAL A 585 -19.51 -0.06 -14.78
CA VAL A 585 -20.55 0.08 -13.74
C VAL A 585 -21.96 -0.07 -14.33
N SER A 586 -22.24 0.55 -15.50
CA SER A 586 -23.53 0.39 -16.16
C SER A 586 -23.78 -1.02 -16.70
N GLN A 587 -22.74 -1.67 -17.27
CA GLN A 587 -22.84 -3.07 -17.73
C GLN A 587 -23.13 -4.01 -16.57
N ASN A 588 -22.44 -3.82 -15.43
CA ASN A 588 -22.72 -4.57 -14.21
C ASN A 588 -24.17 -4.39 -13.74
N ALA A 589 -24.71 -3.16 -13.77
CA ALA A 589 -26.09 -2.90 -13.37
C ALA A 589 -27.10 -3.53 -14.33
N LEU A 590 -26.86 -3.49 -15.64
CA LEU A 590 -27.68 -4.16 -16.64
C LEU A 590 -27.70 -5.67 -16.45
N ALA A 591 -26.53 -6.27 -16.22
CA ALA A 591 -26.40 -7.70 -15.95
C ALA A 591 -27.10 -8.10 -14.63
N SER A 592 -27.02 -7.24 -13.58
CA SER A 592 -27.74 -7.45 -12.33
C SER A 592 -29.26 -7.38 -12.53
N LEU A 593 -29.75 -6.54 -13.44
CA LEU A 593 -31.16 -6.48 -13.79
C LEU A 593 -31.62 -7.77 -14.50
N SER A 594 -30.86 -8.28 -15.46
CA SER A 594 -31.14 -9.57 -16.10
C SER A 594 -31.15 -10.71 -15.08
N PHE A 595 -30.25 -10.68 -14.08
CA PHE A 595 -30.24 -11.66 -12.98
C PHE A 595 -31.55 -11.63 -12.16
N GLU A 596 -32.03 -10.44 -11.78
CA GLU A 596 -33.29 -10.28 -11.04
C GLU A 596 -34.52 -10.74 -11.85
N LEU A 597 -34.44 -10.61 -13.19
CA LEU A 597 -35.46 -11.14 -14.10
C LEU A 597 -35.40 -12.67 -14.26
N GLY A 598 -34.34 -13.31 -13.73
CA GLY A 598 -34.11 -14.76 -13.88
C GLY A 598 -33.46 -15.16 -15.22
N GLU A 599 -33.00 -14.16 -15.98
CA GLU A 599 -32.28 -14.36 -17.26
C GLU A 599 -30.81 -14.62 -16.98
N TYR A 600 -30.49 -15.75 -16.31
CA TYR A 600 -29.15 -16.03 -15.78
C TYR A 600 -28.07 -16.14 -16.88
N ALA A 601 -28.45 -16.59 -18.09
CA ALA A 601 -27.51 -16.67 -19.22
C ALA A 601 -27.07 -15.29 -19.71
N GLU A 602 -28.01 -14.36 -19.83
CA GLU A 602 -27.78 -12.97 -20.22
C GLU A 602 -26.97 -12.23 -19.14
N ALA A 603 -27.34 -12.40 -17.87
CA ALA A 603 -26.62 -11.83 -16.73
C ALA A 603 -25.16 -12.28 -16.72
N ARG A 604 -24.92 -13.58 -16.88
CA ARG A 604 -23.57 -14.15 -16.96
C ARG A 604 -22.77 -13.56 -18.14
N ALA A 605 -23.38 -13.49 -19.34
CA ALA A 605 -22.72 -12.93 -20.52
C ALA A 605 -22.36 -11.47 -20.33
N GLY A 606 -23.27 -10.68 -19.74
CA GLY A 606 -23.05 -9.27 -19.41
C GLY A 606 -21.90 -9.09 -18.40
N TRP A 607 -21.88 -9.88 -17.33
CA TRP A 607 -20.80 -9.82 -16.34
C TRP A 607 -19.46 -10.31 -16.86
N LEU A 608 -19.41 -11.33 -17.74
CA LEU A 608 -18.14 -11.76 -18.36
C LEU A 608 -17.57 -10.68 -19.27
N SER A 609 -18.42 -9.98 -20.04
CA SER A 609 -17.99 -8.83 -20.84
C SER A 609 -17.49 -7.68 -19.96
N ALA A 610 -18.22 -7.34 -18.88
CA ALA A 610 -17.81 -6.31 -17.94
C ALA A 610 -16.51 -6.64 -17.21
N LEU A 611 -16.29 -7.93 -16.87
CA LEU A 611 -15.05 -8.41 -16.24
C LEU A 611 -13.85 -8.20 -17.15
N ALA A 612 -13.95 -8.62 -18.42
CA ALA A 612 -12.87 -8.47 -19.39
C ALA A 612 -12.47 -6.98 -19.59
N GLU A 613 -13.46 -6.09 -19.62
CA GLU A 613 -13.20 -4.65 -19.69
C GLU A 613 -12.58 -4.10 -18.38
N ALA A 614 -13.02 -4.58 -17.21
CA ALA A 614 -12.51 -4.18 -15.91
C ALA A 614 -11.04 -4.60 -15.73
N GLU A 615 -10.71 -5.83 -16.13
CA GLU A 615 -9.34 -6.34 -16.15
C GLU A 615 -8.47 -5.54 -17.13
N GLY A 616 -8.99 -5.24 -18.33
CA GLY A 616 -8.28 -4.47 -19.35
C GLY A 616 -7.93 -3.03 -18.94
N ILE A 617 -8.60 -2.44 -17.94
CA ILE A 617 -8.26 -1.13 -17.38
C ILE A 617 -7.68 -1.19 -15.97
N GLY A 618 -7.44 -2.40 -15.42
CA GLY A 618 -6.93 -2.59 -14.06
C GLY A 618 -7.91 -2.13 -12.97
N ALA A 619 -9.22 -2.26 -13.19
CA ALA A 619 -10.26 -1.80 -12.27
C ALA A 619 -10.54 -2.86 -11.18
N LEU A 620 -9.55 -3.15 -10.32
CA LEU A 620 -9.61 -4.21 -9.31
C LEU A 620 -10.91 -4.25 -8.47
N PRO A 621 -11.44 -3.13 -7.95
CA PRO A 621 -12.69 -3.17 -7.17
C PRO A 621 -13.90 -3.61 -7.99
N LEU A 622 -13.96 -3.26 -9.29
CA LEU A 622 -15.04 -3.68 -10.17
C LEU A 622 -14.88 -5.14 -10.57
N SER A 623 -13.64 -5.59 -10.84
CA SER A 623 -13.35 -7.00 -11.12
C SER A 623 -13.77 -7.88 -9.94
N ALA A 624 -13.45 -7.50 -8.71
CA ALA A 624 -13.85 -8.24 -7.51
C ALA A 624 -15.37 -8.30 -7.35
N LEU A 625 -16.08 -7.18 -7.53
CA LEU A 625 -17.54 -7.14 -7.47
C LEU A 625 -18.18 -8.05 -8.53
N ILE A 626 -17.70 -7.97 -9.77
CA ILE A 626 -18.25 -8.76 -10.89
C ILE A 626 -17.97 -10.26 -10.69
N LEU A 627 -16.77 -10.62 -10.22
CA LEU A 627 -16.42 -12.00 -9.87
C LEU A 627 -17.34 -12.55 -8.76
N THR A 628 -17.68 -11.72 -7.76
CA THR A 628 -18.63 -12.08 -6.70
C THR A 628 -20.01 -12.38 -7.29
N ASN A 629 -20.52 -11.54 -8.18
CA ASN A 629 -21.80 -11.73 -8.85
C ASN A 629 -21.79 -13.00 -9.75
N LEU A 630 -20.71 -13.24 -10.48
CA LEU A 630 -20.52 -14.47 -11.27
C LEU A 630 -20.48 -15.71 -10.38
N GLY A 631 -19.88 -15.64 -9.21
CA GLY A 631 -19.90 -16.68 -8.19
C GLY A 631 -21.31 -16.97 -7.69
N GLU A 632 -22.11 -15.94 -7.44
CA GLU A 632 -23.51 -16.10 -7.01
C GLU A 632 -24.38 -16.78 -8.07
N VAL A 633 -24.27 -16.40 -9.34
CA VAL A 633 -24.97 -17.08 -10.44
C VAL A 633 -24.56 -18.56 -10.51
N ALA A 634 -23.27 -18.83 -10.39
CA ALA A 634 -22.77 -20.20 -10.45
C ALA A 634 -23.30 -21.06 -9.29
N LEU A 635 -23.50 -20.49 -8.10
CA LEU A 635 -24.15 -21.16 -6.96
C LEU A 635 -25.62 -21.51 -7.27
N ILE A 636 -26.36 -20.58 -7.87
CA ILE A 636 -27.76 -20.80 -8.24
C ILE A 636 -27.89 -21.89 -9.34
N GLU A 637 -26.95 -21.88 -10.30
CA GLU A 637 -26.89 -22.88 -11.35
C GLU A 637 -26.32 -24.24 -10.89
N ASN A 638 -25.96 -24.37 -9.62
CA ASN A 638 -25.31 -25.55 -9.02
C ASN A 638 -23.97 -25.92 -9.69
N LYS A 639 -23.22 -24.91 -10.19
CA LYS A 639 -21.87 -25.05 -10.77
C LYS A 639 -20.81 -24.76 -9.70
N LEU A 640 -20.72 -25.71 -8.73
CA LEU A 640 -19.97 -25.44 -7.50
C LEU A 640 -18.48 -25.19 -7.70
N ASP A 641 -17.81 -25.86 -8.65
CA ASP A 641 -16.40 -25.64 -8.96
C ASP A 641 -16.15 -24.26 -9.57
N GLU A 642 -17.04 -23.81 -10.48
CA GLU A 642 -16.96 -22.47 -11.06
C GLU A 642 -17.22 -21.41 -9.98
N ALA A 643 -18.22 -21.61 -9.12
CA ALA A 643 -18.52 -20.72 -8.01
C ALA A 643 -17.30 -20.54 -7.11
N ARG A 644 -16.66 -21.65 -6.72
CA ARG A 644 -15.43 -21.63 -5.91
C ARG A 644 -14.34 -20.80 -6.56
N SER A 645 -14.00 -21.11 -7.81
CA SER A 645 -12.94 -20.40 -8.54
C SER A 645 -13.21 -18.89 -8.64
N ARG A 646 -14.46 -18.47 -8.92
CA ARG A 646 -14.81 -17.06 -9.02
C ARG A 646 -14.75 -16.34 -7.69
N LEU A 647 -15.27 -16.97 -6.63
CA LEU A 647 -15.30 -16.37 -5.28
C LEU A 647 -13.91 -16.31 -4.65
N GLU A 648 -13.06 -17.31 -4.84
CA GLU A 648 -11.68 -17.31 -4.36
C GLU A 648 -10.84 -16.22 -5.07
N ASN A 649 -10.99 -16.08 -6.40
CA ASN A 649 -10.34 -15.00 -7.15
C ASN A 649 -10.85 -13.61 -6.69
N ALA A 650 -12.14 -13.48 -6.40
CA ALA A 650 -12.68 -12.25 -5.84
C ALA A 650 -12.06 -11.95 -4.47
N LEU A 651 -11.96 -12.95 -3.59
CA LEU A 651 -11.41 -12.79 -2.25
C LEU A 651 -9.95 -12.35 -2.28
N GLU A 652 -9.13 -12.95 -3.15
CA GLU A 652 -7.73 -12.57 -3.35
C GLU A 652 -7.61 -11.07 -3.71
N ILE A 653 -8.41 -10.59 -4.68
CA ILE A 653 -8.40 -9.17 -5.05
C ILE A 653 -8.88 -8.29 -3.90
N ILE A 654 -9.90 -8.73 -3.16
CA ILE A 654 -10.51 -7.97 -2.07
C ILE A 654 -9.55 -7.81 -0.89
N GLU A 655 -8.77 -8.83 -0.57
CA GLU A 655 -7.73 -8.76 0.46
C GLU A 655 -6.68 -7.70 0.10
N ASP A 656 -6.33 -7.58 -1.19
CA ASP A 656 -5.38 -6.57 -1.69
C ASP A 656 -5.89 -5.13 -1.59
N ILE A 657 -7.17 -4.92 -1.94
CA ILE A 657 -7.79 -3.59 -1.93
C ILE A 657 -8.38 -3.21 -0.57
N GLU A 658 -8.37 -4.14 0.39
CA GLU A 658 -8.91 -4.00 1.75
C GLU A 658 -10.39 -3.59 1.80
N ASP A 659 -11.21 -4.00 0.82
CA ASP A 659 -12.66 -3.72 0.83
C ASP A 659 -13.41 -4.66 1.79
N ARG A 660 -13.57 -4.23 3.04
CA ARG A 660 -14.25 -5.01 4.10
C ARG A 660 -15.71 -5.32 3.78
N GLY A 661 -16.36 -4.49 2.98
CA GLY A 661 -17.74 -4.72 2.57
C GLY A 661 -17.87 -5.90 1.62
N LEU A 662 -17.05 -5.95 0.59
CA LEU A 662 -16.98 -7.06 -0.35
C LEU A 662 -16.39 -8.31 0.30
N GLU A 663 -15.40 -8.21 1.21
CA GLU A 663 -14.86 -9.35 1.96
C GLU A 663 -15.97 -10.09 2.72
N SER A 664 -16.79 -9.36 3.48
CA SER A 664 -17.91 -9.95 4.18
C SER A 664 -18.90 -10.62 3.21
N GLU A 665 -19.13 -10.04 2.03
CA GLU A 665 -20.04 -10.58 1.03
C GLU A 665 -19.54 -11.87 0.38
N VAL A 666 -18.29 -11.90 -0.04
CA VAL A 666 -17.65 -13.09 -0.62
C VAL A 666 -17.59 -14.24 0.39
N CYS A 667 -17.22 -13.95 1.65
CA CYS A 667 -17.21 -14.95 2.71
C CYS A 667 -18.61 -15.55 2.94
N ARG A 668 -19.70 -14.77 2.80
CA ARG A 668 -21.07 -15.27 2.85
C ARG A 668 -21.40 -16.23 1.70
N HIS A 669 -20.98 -15.87 0.47
CA HIS A 669 -21.22 -16.75 -0.68
C HIS A 669 -20.38 -18.02 -0.61
N LEU A 670 -19.14 -17.95 -0.13
CA LEU A 670 -18.31 -19.12 0.15
C LEU A 670 -18.94 -20.00 1.25
N ALA A 671 -19.49 -19.41 2.33
CA ALA A 671 -20.22 -20.16 3.35
C ALA A 671 -21.44 -20.89 2.77
N THR A 672 -22.14 -20.27 1.81
CA THR A 672 -23.26 -20.90 1.11
C THR A 672 -22.78 -22.05 0.19
N LEU A 673 -21.63 -21.87 -0.47
CA LEU A 673 -20.99 -22.91 -1.27
C LEU A 673 -20.63 -24.15 -0.43
N GLU A 674 -19.91 -23.93 0.67
CA GLU A 674 -19.48 -25.02 1.56
C GLU A 674 -20.69 -25.77 2.15
N LYS A 675 -21.74 -25.02 2.52
CA LYS A 675 -23.02 -25.60 2.93
C LYS A 675 -23.62 -26.51 1.86
N GLN A 676 -23.65 -26.07 0.58
CA GLN A 676 -24.18 -26.86 -0.52
C GLN A 676 -23.37 -28.12 -0.81
N GLN A 677 -22.09 -28.13 -0.47
CA GLN A 677 -21.19 -29.28 -0.58
C GLN A 677 -21.23 -30.23 0.64
N GLY A 678 -21.94 -29.84 1.69
CA GLY A 678 -22.03 -30.61 2.94
C GLY A 678 -20.87 -30.36 3.93
N HIS A 679 -19.99 -29.38 3.64
CA HIS A 679 -18.86 -29.00 4.51
C HIS A 679 -19.33 -28.03 5.59
N THR A 680 -20.08 -28.53 6.57
CA THR A 680 -20.79 -27.69 7.56
C THR A 680 -19.84 -26.91 8.49
N LEU A 681 -18.66 -27.43 8.80
CA LEU A 681 -17.67 -26.76 9.64
C LEU A 681 -17.07 -25.55 8.93
N GLU A 682 -16.59 -25.75 7.72
CA GLU A 682 -16.00 -24.70 6.86
C GLU A 682 -17.04 -23.61 6.55
N ALA A 683 -18.29 -24.02 6.27
CA ALA A 683 -19.40 -23.08 6.06
C ALA A 683 -19.61 -22.18 7.30
N LYS A 684 -19.54 -22.74 8.50
CA LYS A 684 -19.68 -21.99 9.75
C LYS A 684 -18.51 -21.02 9.95
N GLU A 685 -17.27 -21.48 9.75
CA GLU A 685 -16.08 -20.64 9.90
C GLU A 685 -16.11 -19.44 8.94
N LEU A 686 -16.49 -19.66 7.68
CA LEU A 686 -16.64 -18.59 6.68
C LEU A 686 -17.77 -17.62 7.05
N GLY A 687 -18.90 -18.13 7.55
CA GLY A 687 -20.00 -17.29 8.05
C GLY A 687 -19.58 -16.44 9.26
N GLU A 688 -18.81 -17.01 10.18
CA GLU A 688 -18.26 -16.31 11.34
C GLU A 688 -17.20 -15.26 10.91
N ARG A 689 -16.35 -15.58 9.90
CA ARG A 689 -15.42 -14.59 9.29
C ARG A 689 -16.19 -13.42 8.68
N ALA A 690 -17.24 -13.69 7.89
CA ALA A 690 -18.10 -12.66 7.31
C ALA A 690 -18.68 -11.73 8.39
N LEU A 691 -19.17 -12.32 9.48
CA LEU A 691 -19.73 -11.57 10.61
C LEU A 691 -18.67 -10.75 11.35
N ALA A 692 -17.49 -11.33 11.59
CA ALA A 692 -16.40 -10.64 12.29
C ALA A 692 -15.90 -9.43 11.48
N VAL A 693 -15.74 -9.58 10.17
CA VAL A 693 -15.34 -8.50 9.25
C VAL A 693 -16.38 -7.39 9.25
N ALA A 694 -17.67 -7.71 9.10
CA ALA A 694 -18.75 -6.73 9.11
C ALA A 694 -18.83 -5.97 10.43
N LYS A 695 -18.69 -6.65 11.57
CA LYS A 695 -18.68 -6.05 12.92
C LYS A 695 -17.50 -5.12 13.12
N LYS A 696 -16.29 -5.59 12.79
CA LYS A 696 -15.05 -4.79 12.93
C LYS A 696 -15.11 -3.52 12.09
N ALA A 697 -15.69 -3.60 10.89
CA ALA A 697 -15.87 -2.46 10.01
C ALA A 697 -17.12 -1.60 10.33
N GLY A 698 -17.95 -2.00 11.30
CA GLY A 698 -19.19 -1.30 11.66
C GLY A 698 -20.26 -1.29 10.57
N LEU A 699 -20.25 -2.29 9.66
CA LEU A 699 -21.15 -2.41 8.51
C LEU A 699 -22.45 -3.10 8.92
N ARG A 700 -23.35 -2.37 9.57
CA ARG A 700 -24.58 -2.91 10.18
C ARG A 700 -25.46 -3.73 9.24
N GLU A 701 -25.59 -3.32 7.99
CA GLU A 701 -26.36 -4.06 6.99
C GLU A 701 -25.69 -5.40 6.64
N LYS A 702 -24.38 -5.37 6.38
CA LYS A 702 -23.58 -6.59 6.11
C LYS A 702 -23.54 -7.52 7.33
N GLU A 703 -23.49 -6.95 8.55
CA GLU A 703 -23.62 -7.69 9.81
C GLU A 703 -24.93 -8.48 9.88
N ALA A 704 -26.05 -7.83 9.51
CA ALA A 704 -27.34 -8.50 9.47
C ALA A 704 -27.39 -9.61 8.40
N GLN A 705 -26.84 -9.36 7.20
CA GLN A 705 -26.76 -10.37 6.14
C GLN A 705 -25.90 -11.58 6.55
N ALA A 706 -24.77 -11.35 7.24
CA ALA A 706 -23.92 -12.41 7.75
C ALA A 706 -24.62 -13.24 8.83
N TYR A 707 -25.41 -12.62 9.69
CA TYR A 707 -26.25 -13.36 10.64
C TYR A 707 -27.33 -14.21 9.95
N LEU A 708 -27.94 -13.74 8.83
CA LEU A 708 -28.88 -14.53 8.06
C LEU A 708 -28.19 -15.76 7.46
N THR A 709 -27.02 -15.59 6.85
CA THR A 709 -26.24 -16.71 6.30
C THR A 709 -25.84 -17.71 7.40
N LEU A 710 -25.37 -17.23 8.56
CA LEU A 710 -25.06 -18.08 9.69
C LEU A 710 -26.29 -18.84 10.21
N GLY A 711 -27.45 -18.20 10.26
CA GLY A 711 -28.70 -18.86 10.59
C GLY A 711 -29.03 -20.02 9.63
N ASP A 712 -28.88 -19.77 8.33
CA ASP A 712 -29.08 -20.80 7.29
C ASP A 712 -28.04 -21.94 7.35
N VAL A 713 -26.77 -21.64 7.66
CA VAL A 713 -25.70 -22.64 7.81
C VAL A 713 -25.93 -23.50 9.05
N LEU A 714 -26.24 -22.85 10.19
CA LEU A 714 -26.49 -23.54 11.45
C LEU A 714 -27.78 -24.37 11.43
N SER A 715 -28.78 -24.00 10.61
CA SER A 715 -29.97 -24.81 10.40
C SER A 715 -29.67 -26.11 9.63
N ALA A 716 -28.76 -26.08 8.66
CA ALA A 716 -28.36 -27.25 7.88
C ALA A 716 -27.53 -28.24 8.71
N SER A 717 -26.60 -27.77 9.54
CA SER A 717 -25.78 -28.64 10.42
C SER A 717 -26.60 -29.49 11.40
N MET A 718 -27.87 -29.17 11.61
CA MET A 718 -28.77 -29.91 12.46
C MET A 718 -29.35 -31.16 11.79
N TYR A 719 -29.52 -31.14 10.48
CA TYR A 719 -30.01 -32.28 9.73
C TYR A 719 -28.94 -33.37 9.65
N ASP A 720 -27.66 -32.98 9.51
CA ASP A 720 -26.52 -33.91 9.47
C ASP A 720 -26.31 -34.61 10.82
N ALA A 721 -26.63 -33.96 11.95
CA ALA A 721 -26.54 -34.53 13.31
C ALA A 721 -27.77 -35.39 13.71
N ALA A 722 -28.87 -35.27 12.98
CA ALA A 722 -30.12 -36.03 13.28
C ALA A 722 -30.15 -37.44 12.72
N ASP A 723 -29.23 -37.80 11.82
CA ASP A 723 -29.03 -39.18 11.34
C ASP A 723 -28.24 -40.07 12.32
N ASP A 724 -27.64 -39.48 13.39
CA ASP A 724 -27.11 -40.22 14.52
C ASP A 724 -28.20 -40.31 15.63
N ASP A 725 -28.55 -41.52 16.05
CA ASP A 725 -29.69 -41.98 16.88
C ASP A 725 -29.91 -41.29 18.27
N ASP A 726 -29.51 -40.06 18.52
CA ASP A 726 -29.71 -39.34 19.76
C ASP A 726 -30.58 -38.07 19.63
N ALA A 727 -31.90 -38.28 19.53
CA ALA A 727 -32.93 -37.24 19.33
C ALA A 727 -33.07 -36.24 20.53
N SER A 728 -32.35 -36.39 21.62
CA SER A 728 -32.40 -35.48 22.78
C SER A 728 -31.50 -34.23 22.61
N ASP A 729 -30.42 -34.32 21.85
CA ASP A 729 -29.47 -33.19 21.64
C ASP A 729 -29.87 -32.25 20.49
N SER A 730 -30.76 -32.71 19.58
CA SER A 730 -31.19 -31.89 18.41
C SER A 730 -31.96 -30.62 18.79
N LYS A 731 -32.72 -30.63 19.92
CA LYS A 731 -33.44 -29.43 20.41
C LYS A 731 -32.53 -28.39 21.03
N ALA A 732 -31.38 -28.77 21.61
CA ALA A 732 -30.40 -27.82 22.14
C ALA A 732 -29.61 -27.14 21.04
N SER A 733 -29.43 -27.81 19.87
CA SER A 733 -28.75 -27.28 18.69
C SER A 733 -29.58 -26.26 17.90
N MET A 734 -30.93 -26.21 18.09
CA MET A 734 -31.81 -25.23 17.42
C MET A 734 -31.61 -23.79 17.91
N ALA A 735 -31.16 -23.59 19.14
CA ALA A 735 -31.01 -22.26 19.73
C ALA A 735 -30.02 -21.31 18.96
N PRO A 736 -28.86 -21.77 18.46
CA PRO A 736 -27.92 -20.88 17.78
C PRO A 736 -28.44 -20.28 16.46
N ALA A 737 -29.15 -21.08 15.63
CA ALA A 737 -29.74 -20.60 14.39
C ALA A 737 -30.84 -19.56 14.64
N ALA A 738 -31.76 -19.84 15.58
CA ALA A 738 -32.81 -18.90 15.96
C ALA A 738 -32.23 -17.60 16.55
N VAL A 739 -31.15 -17.69 17.34
CA VAL A 739 -30.42 -16.50 17.83
C VAL A 739 -29.86 -15.67 16.70
N ALA A 740 -29.24 -16.30 15.67
CA ALA A 740 -28.69 -15.60 14.53
C ALA A 740 -29.78 -14.85 13.74
N PHE A 741 -30.91 -15.51 13.42
CA PHE A 741 -32.03 -14.84 12.72
C PHE A 741 -32.64 -13.71 13.57
N THR A 742 -32.80 -13.90 14.90
CA THR A 742 -33.29 -12.86 15.79
C THR A 742 -32.36 -11.65 15.79
N ARG A 743 -31.04 -11.85 15.86
CA ARG A 743 -30.05 -10.79 15.80
C ARG A 743 -30.09 -10.03 14.48
N ALA A 744 -30.24 -10.74 13.36
CA ALA A 744 -30.41 -10.10 12.05
C ALA A 744 -31.63 -9.15 12.05
N ILE A 745 -32.79 -9.62 12.55
CA ILE A 745 -34.01 -8.81 12.64
C ILE A 745 -33.83 -7.60 13.55
N GLU A 746 -33.20 -7.75 14.72
CA GLU A 746 -32.91 -6.63 15.62
C GLU A 746 -32.06 -5.55 14.92
N ILE A 747 -31.04 -5.96 14.20
CA ILE A 747 -30.14 -5.05 13.48
C ILE A 747 -30.90 -4.30 12.39
N VAL A 748 -31.63 -5.01 11.51
CA VAL A 748 -32.33 -4.35 10.39
C VAL A 748 -33.43 -3.42 10.87
N LYS A 749 -34.09 -3.75 12.01
CA LYS A 749 -35.01 -2.81 12.68
C LYS A 749 -34.30 -1.57 13.21
N SER A 750 -33.11 -1.75 13.82
CA SER A 750 -32.34 -0.63 14.38
C SER A 750 -31.88 0.37 13.31
N ILE A 751 -31.50 -0.12 12.12
CA ILE A 751 -31.10 0.72 10.97
C ILE A 751 -32.29 1.18 10.13
N ARG A 752 -33.51 0.75 10.49
CA ARG A 752 -34.76 1.10 9.81
C ARG A 752 -34.78 0.75 8.30
N ASN A 753 -34.13 -0.32 7.91
CA ASN A 753 -34.18 -0.83 6.54
C ASN A 753 -35.40 -1.76 6.40
N GLU A 754 -36.53 -1.22 5.90
CA GLU A 754 -37.78 -1.96 5.77
C GLU A 754 -37.63 -3.15 4.81
N ALA A 755 -36.91 -2.99 3.68
CA ALA A 755 -36.72 -4.07 2.72
C ALA A 755 -35.91 -5.23 3.30
N ALA A 756 -34.80 -4.93 3.94
CA ALA A 756 -33.98 -5.94 4.63
C ALA A 756 -34.75 -6.60 5.78
N HIS A 757 -35.65 -5.87 6.45
CA HIS A 757 -36.53 -6.43 7.49
C HIS A 757 -37.50 -7.46 6.92
N GLY A 758 -38.14 -7.16 5.77
CA GLY A 758 -38.99 -8.13 5.07
C GLY A 758 -38.22 -9.41 4.67
N LYS A 759 -37.00 -9.26 4.12
CA LYS A 759 -36.12 -10.40 3.78
C LYS A 759 -35.73 -11.23 5.01
N ALA A 760 -35.43 -10.58 6.15
CA ALA A 760 -35.08 -11.26 7.38
C ALA A 760 -36.28 -12.01 8.00
N LEU A 761 -37.49 -11.43 7.96
CA LEU A 761 -38.73 -12.10 8.38
C LEU A 761 -39.03 -13.31 7.51
N PHE A 762 -38.86 -13.21 6.20
CA PHE A 762 -39.03 -14.33 5.25
C PHE A 762 -38.10 -15.48 5.56
N ALA A 763 -36.79 -15.21 5.73
CA ALA A 763 -35.78 -16.23 6.04
C ALA A 763 -36.07 -16.92 7.40
N PHE A 764 -36.39 -16.15 8.43
CA PHE A 764 -36.71 -16.72 9.73
C PHE A 764 -38.06 -17.45 9.75
N GLY A 765 -39.05 -16.98 9.02
CA GLY A 765 -40.35 -17.65 8.85
C GLY A 765 -40.19 -19.00 8.15
N ARG A 766 -39.36 -19.10 7.11
CA ARG A 766 -38.98 -20.34 6.45
C ARG A 766 -38.34 -21.30 7.44
N TYR A 767 -37.30 -20.90 8.15
CA TYR A 767 -36.63 -21.70 9.17
C TYR A 767 -37.61 -22.23 10.23
N LYS A 768 -38.48 -21.34 10.76
CA LYS A 768 -39.49 -21.72 11.77
C LYS A 768 -40.44 -22.81 11.24
N ALA A 769 -40.85 -22.74 9.98
CA ALA A 769 -41.68 -23.74 9.35
C ALA A 769 -40.92 -25.06 9.18
N GLU A 770 -39.66 -25.06 8.76
CA GLU A 770 -38.78 -26.21 8.59
C GLU A 770 -38.58 -26.98 9.92
N VAL A 771 -38.40 -26.25 11.04
CA VAL A 771 -38.22 -26.87 12.36
C VAL A 771 -39.55 -27.23 13.07
N GLY A 772 -40.66 -27.22 12.35
CA GLY A 772 -41.97 -27.63 12.85
C GLY A 772 -42.74 -26.58 13.67
N GLN A 773 -42.22 -25.35 13.80
CA GLN A 773 -42.91 -24.23 14.44
C GLN A 773 -43.82 -23.52 13.42
N ILE A 774 -44.76 -24.28 12.84
CA ILE A 774 -45.57 -23.86 11.68
C ILE A 774 -46.37 -22.59 11.95
N SER A 775 -46.94 -22.44 13.17
CA SER A 775 -47.73 -21.25 13.50
C SER A 775 -46.89 -19.97 13.47
N ASP A 776 -45.77 -19.97 14.15
CA ASP A 776 -44.84 -18.82 14.19
C ASP A 776 -44.28 -18.51 12.81
N GLY A 777 -43.96 -19.59 12.02
CA GLY A 777 -43.49 -19.45 10.64
C GLY A 777 -44.52 -18.75 9.75
N LYS A 778 -45.79 -19.17 9.83
CA LYS A 778 -46.93 -18.55 9.10
C LYS A 778 -47.10 -17.07 9.46
N ASP A 779 -46.99 -16.72 10.74
CA ASP A 779 -47.14 -15.32 11.17
C ASP A 779 -45.99 -14.44 10.62
N MET A 780 -44.74 -14.92 10.70
CA MET A 780 -43.59 -14.22 10.13
C MET A 780 -43.67 -14.07 8.60
N LEU A 781 -44.15 -15.08 7.89
CA LEU A 781 -44.35 -15.03 6.46
C LEU A 781 -45.46 -14.02 6.08
N ARG A 782 -46.52 -13.90 6.85
CA ARG A 782 -47.58 -12.88 6.66
C ARG A 782 -47.00 -11.49 6.89
N ASP A 783 -46.19 -11.29 7.93
CA ASP A 783 -45.54 -10.03 8.19
C ASP A 783 -44.56 -9.67 7.03
N ALA A 784 -43.78 -10.63 6.52
CA ALA A 784 -42.93 -10.41 5.37
C ALA A 784 -43.72 -9.99 4.12
N ILE A 785 -44.84 -10.69 3.80
CA ILE A 785 -45.73 -10.34 2.68
C ILE A 785 -46.29 -8.93 2.84
N MET A 786 -46.71 -8.56 4.04
CA MET A 786 -47.19 -7.21 4.34
C MET A 786 -46.12 -6.14 4.08
N VAL A 787 -44.87 -6.39 4.52
CA VAL A 787 -43.75 -5.47 4.28
C VAL A 787 -43.45 -5.38 2.79
N PHE A 788 -43.32 -6.51 2.10
CA PHE A 788 -43.03 -6.52 0.65
C PHE A 788 -44.14 -5.84 -0.18
N SER A 789 -45.40 -6.10 0.14
CA SER A 789 -46.54 -5.46 -0.54
C SER A 789 -46.57 -3.96 -0.31
N LYS A 790 -46.30 -3.47 0.92
CA LYS A 790 -46.18 -2.06 1.24
C LYS A 790 -45.09 -1.35 0.42
N LEU A 791 -44.00 -2.05 0.15
CA LEU A 791 -42.83 -1.53 -0.59
C LEU A 791 -42.94 -1.72 -2.11
N GLY A 792 -44.00 -2.40 -2.59
CA GLY A 792 -44.18 -2.71 -4.02
C GLY A 792 -43.26 -3.80 -4.57
N LEU A 793 -42.70 -4.65 -3.69
CA LEU A 793 -41.80 -5.75 -4.03
C LEU A 793 -42.59 -6.99 -4.45
N GLY A 794 -43.06 -7.04 -5.70
CA GLY A 794 -43.95 -8.09 -6.20
C GLY A 794 -43.39 -9.50 -6.09
N ARG A 795 -42.18 -9.73 -6.61
CA ARG A 795 -41.56 -11.06 -6.63
C ARG A 795 -41.29 -11.62 -5.22
N PRO A 796 -40.66 -10.93 -4.28
CA PRO A 796 -40.49 -11.43 -2.90
C PRO A 796 -41.84 -11.68 -2.21
N ALA A 797 -42.86 -10.87 -2.47
CA ALA A 797 -44.21 -11.10 -1.95
C ALA A 797 -44.86 -12.39 -2.51
N GLU A 798 -44.70 -12.67 -3.80
CA GLU A 798 -45.15 -13.90 -4.43
C GLU A 798 -44.44 -15.15 -3.89
N GLU A 799 -43.12 -15.11 -3.72
CA GLU A 799 -42.35 -16.22 -3.16
C GLU A 799 -42.77 -16.53 -1.72
N ALA A 800 -42.94 -15.48 -0.89
CA ALA A 800 -43.43 -15.64 0.46
C ALA A 800 -44.90 -16.19 0.50
N THR A 801 -45.72 -15.77 -0.43
CA THR A 801 -47.09 -16.26 -0.55
C THR A 801 -47.14 -17.72 -0.98
N LYS A 802 -46.32 -18.16 -1.95
CA LYS A 802 -46.19 -19.54 -2.36
C LYS A 802 -45.75 -20.43 -1.20
N LEU A 803 -44.74 -20.00 -0.45
CA LEU A 803 -44.27 -20.72 0.73
C LEU A 803 -45.37 -20.82 1.79
N LEU A 804 -46.04 -19.69 2.09
CA LEU A 804 -47.16 -19.72 3.07
C LEU A 804 -48.30 -20.68 2.64
N ALA A 805 -48.61 -20.72 1.33
CA ALA A 805 -49.62 -21.65 0.78
C ALA A 805 -49.20 -23.12 0.88
N SER A 806 -47.90 -23.42 0.74
CA SER A 806 -47.40 -24.81 0.87
C SER A 806 -47.44 -25.33 2.31
N LEU A 807 -47.55 -24.44 3.31
CA LEU A 807 -47.66 -24.78 4.71
C LEU A 807 -49.13 -24.94 5.18
N ALA A 808 -50.12 -24.68 4.30
CA ALA A 808 -51.55 -24.80 4.60
C ALA A 808 -51.96 -26.27 4.60
#